data_2fbc559163fbea0b1df5a8e14f422055
#
_entry.id   2fbc559163fbea0b1df5a8e14f422055
#
_cell.length_a   1.000
_cell.length_b   1.000
_cell.length_c   1.000
_cell.angle_alpha   90.00
_cell.angle_beta   90.00
_cell.angle_gamma   90.00
#
_symmetry.space_group_name_H-M   'P 1'
#
loop_
_entity.id
_entity.type
_entity.pdbx_description
1 polymer ?
#
loop_
_entity_poly.entity_id
_entity_poly.type
_entity_poly.pdbx_seq_one_letter_code
_entity_poly.pdbx_strand_id
1 'polypeptide(L)'
;MPQDKLIHLALLASALVPTLLAQTNSARWMDKTLSPDRRADLVIQQMTLDEKILLVHGAGGFEAAGPRSNGGAGMISGIPRLGLPDVQLADSAVGVRAAAARGRYSTLLPSAVAEAATWDLRMAHEYGALIGRELRDQLYNSSLGGGMDLMREPRNGRNFEYLGEDPILAGKMAAQFVRGLQEQKVIGDIKHFALNDQETGRTIGNAKLSRRAMRETDLLAFEIAITEGQPGMVMCSYNKVEGDWACENRYLLTELLKNTWGFKGFVISDWGATHSTAKAANAGLDNEEPGDRYLGAALKKAVESGEVPMARLNDMVRRIVRTEFAAGIVDDPPKGRVVDPFHGAEIAQMIAEQGSVLLKNANRTLPLDAHNLKSIALIGSRADTSVLSGGGSAQVDPPGGGSSVFGDPPVWFPSSPLKAIAAKARGAKVAYDAGTDAPRAAARAKSCDVAIVFVNQPTTEGKDLPTLTLPNNQDRLVDAVASANPRTIVVLETGGPAAMPWIDRVSAAMEIWYPGIRGGEALANLLFGVVNPSGKLPVTFAKSDADLPHPKVPGIDLRPAAGGGELPPFDIDYTEGLKVGYKWFDAENKEPLFAFGHGLSYTTFEYSGIQASLDKVTFTLRNTGSRPGAEIAQVYASLPATAQEPPKRLVAWEKVSLAPGELKQIRLA
;
A
#
# COMPACT_ATOMS: atom_id res chain seq x y z
N MET A 1 64.86 -18.95 58.97
CA MET A 1 63.69 -18.05 59.08
C MET A 1 63.46 -17.37 57.82
N PRO A 2 62.21 -17.27 57.30
CA PRO A 2 61.06 -18.16 57.38
C PRO A 2 60.65 -18.65 55.96
N GLN A 3 60.31 -19.89 55.89
CA GLN A 3 59.48 -20.49 54.85
C GLN A 3 58.04 -20.29 55.33
N ASP A 4 57.27 -19.46 54.62
CA ASP A 4 55.79 -19.44 54.71
C ASP A 4 55.17 -18.33 53.82
N LYS A 5 55.40 -18.42 52.51
CA LYS A 5 54.67 -17.53 51.52
C LYS A 5 54.38 -18.17 50.15
N LEU A 6 54.35 -19.49 50.01
CA LEU A 6 54.21 -20.14 48.68
C LEU A 6 52.96 -21.02 48.53
N ILE A 7 52.00 -21.00 49.46
CA ILE A 7 50.82 -21.89 49.40
C ILE A 7 49.52 -21.18 49.05
N HIS A 8 49.48 -19.86 48.96
CA HIS A 8 48.20 -19.13 48.71
C HIS A 8 47.96 -18.70 47.25
N LEU A 9 48.85 -19.04 46.29
CA LEU A 9 48.68 -18.66 44.86
C LEU A 9 48.19 -19.80 43.96
N ALA A 10 48.10 -21.04 44.44
CA ALA A 10 47.70 -22.19 43.62
C ALA A 10 46.19 -22.53 43.68
N LEU A 11 45.44 -21.91 44.59
CA LEU A 11 43.99 -22.20 44.75
C LEU A 11 43.05 -21.21 44.08
N LEU A 12 43.56 -20.13 43.49
CA LEU A 12 42.75 -19.14 42.73
C LEU A 12 42.70 -19.39 41.24
N ALA A 13 43.51 -20.30 40.70
CA ALA A 13 43.54 -20.59 39.26
C ALA A 13 42.57 -21.69 38.80
N SER A 14 42.00 -22.48 39.72
CA SER A 14 41.11 -23.60 39.36
C SER A 14 39.63 -23.31 39.43
N ALA A 15 39.20 -22.12 39.89
CA ALA A 15 37.79 -21.74 39.97
C ALA A 15 37.28 -20.87 38.77
N LEU A 16 38.17 -20.41 37.90
CA LEU A 16 37.85 -19.50 36.76
C LEU A 16 37.67 -20.22 35.41
N VAL A 17 38.07 -21.48 35.29
CA VAL A 17 38.02 -22.23 34.03
C VAL A 17 36.60 -22.77 33.68
N PRO A 18 35.72 -23.15 34.62
CA PRO A 18 34.38 -23.63 34.25
C PRO A 18 33.44 -22.55 33.77
N THR A 19 33.64 -21.29 34.19
CA THR A 19 32.74 -20.17 33.83
C THR A 19 32.95 -19.64 32.43
N LEU A 20 34.18 -19.71 31.91
CA LEU A 20 34.47 -19.25 30.52
C LEU A 20 34.03 -20.25 29.47
N LEU A 21 34.02 -21.55 29.77
CA LEU A 21 33.55 -22.58 28.81
C LEU A 21 32.03 -22.71 28.81
N ALA A 22 31.33 -22.31 29.88
CA ALA A 22 29.87 -22.23 29.89
C ALA A 22 29.33 -21.03 29.13
N GLN A 23 30.04 -19.89 29.07
CA GLN A 23 29.65 -18.71 28.29
C GLN A 23 29.88 -18.88 26.79
N THR A 24 30.87 -19.65 26.36
CA THR A 24 31.15 -19.87 24.93
C THR A 24 30.19 -20.85 24.22
N ASN A 25 29.45 -21.67 24.99
CA ASN A 25 28.49 -22.61 24.42
C ASN A 25 27.04 -22.08 24.39
N SER A 26 26.76 -20.93 25.01
CA SER A 26 25.40 -20.43 25.22
C SER A 26 24.82 -19.57 24.10
N ALA A 27 25.59 -19.12 23.11
CA ALA A 27 25.16 -18.19 22.07
C ALA A 27 25.39 -18.69 20.63
N ARG A 28 25.31 -20.01 20.42
CA ARG A 28 25.50 -20.60 19.07
C ARG A 28 24.53 -20.06 18.01
N TRP A 29 23.35 -19.59 18.41
CA TRP A 29 22.40 -18.94 17.54
C TRP A 29 22.84 -17.57 17.03
N MET A 30 23.87 -16.98 17.63
CA MET A 30 24.47 -15.71 17.15
C MET A 30 25.52 -15.92 16.07
N ASP A 31 25.84 -17.16 15.71
CA ASP A 31 26.72 -17.49 14.60
C ASP A 31 26.02 -17.17 13.27
N LYS A 32 26.51 -16.12 12.59
CA LYS A 32 25.95 -15.62 11.31
C LYS A 32 26.17 -16.56 10.12
N THR A 33 26.99 -17.61 10.27
CA THR A 33 27.18 -18.63 9.23
C THR A 33 26.03 -19.65 9.20
N LEU A 34 25.24 -19.71 10.28
CA LEU A 34 24.08 -20.58 10.35
C LEU A 34 22.86 -19.91 9.67
N SER A 35 22.02 -20.75 9.04
CA SER A 35 20.77 -20.29 8.46
C SER A 35 19.83 -19.70 9.53
N PRO A 36 18.93 -18.75 9.16
CA PRO A 36 17.92 -18.23 10.09
C PRO A 36 17.09 -19.31 10.76
N ASP A 37 16.74 -20.38 10.02
CA ASP A 37 16.02 -21.54 10.55
C ASP A 37 16.81 -22.23 11.67
N ARG A 38 18.09 -22.50 11.43
CA ARG A 38 18.95 -23.17 12.43
C ARG A 38 19.18 -22.30 13.65
N ARG A 39 19.34 -21.00 13.47
CA ARG A 39 19.48 -20.04 14.56
C ARG A 39 18.21 -20.01 15.43
N ALA A 40 17.03 -19.95 14.81
CA ALA A 40 15.74 -20.02 15.51
C ALA A 40 15.59 -21.32 16.32
N ASP A 41 15.90 -22.47 15.70
CA ASP A 41 15.82 -23.78 16.39
C ASP A 41 16.72 -23.86 17.64
N LEU A 42 17.90 -23.24 17.59
CA LEU A 42 18.84 -23.21 18.71
C LEU A 42 18.37 -22.30 19.85
N VAL A 43 17.88 -21.10 19.52
CA VAL A 43 17.49 -20.13 20.55
C VAL A 43 16.20 -20.53 21.26
N ILE A 44 15.22 -21.12 20.56
CA ILE A 44 13.95 -21.57 21.14
C ILE A 44 14.16 -22.63 22.23
N GLN A 45 15.16 -23.48 22.07
CA GLN A 45 15.55 -24.50 23.09
C GLN A 45 16.01 -23.88 24.41
N GLN A 46 16.41 -22.62 24.40
CA GLN A 46 16.86 -21.87 25.58
C GLN A 46 15.74 -21.02 26.20
N MET A 47 14.57 -20.94 25.57
CA MET A 47 13.46 -20.12 26.04
C MET A 47 12.63 -20.82 27.09
N THR A 48 12.27 -20.09 28.14
CA THR A 48 11.22 -20.48 29.08
C THR A 48 9.83 -20.39 28.45
N LEU A 49 8.82 -20.97 29.06
CA LEU A 49 7.44 -20.83 28.60
C LEU A 49 7.00 -19.35 28.59
N ASP A 50 7.33 -18.58 29.64
CA ASP A 50 6.96 -17.17 29.72
C ASP A 50 7.61 -16.32 28.63
N GLU A 51 8.85 -16.60 28.27
CA GLU A 51 9.52 -15.92 27.16
C GLU A 51 8.91 -16.26 25.78
N LYS A 52 8.44 -17.49 25.60
CA LYS A 52 7.71 -17.88 24.41
C LYS A 52 6.36 -17.16 24.28
N ILE A 53 5.64 -17.05 25.41
CA ILE A 53 4.38 -16.30 25.47
C ILE A 53 4.62 -14.82 25.17
N LEU A 54 5.67 -14.22 25.73
CA LEU A 54 5.99 -12.79 25.52
C LEU A 54 6.20 -12.41 24.04
N LEU A 55 6.69 -13.32 23.21
CA LEU A 55 6.96 -13.07 21.78
C LEU A 55 5.70 -13.16 20.89
N VAL A 56 4.63 -13.80 21.35
CA VAL A 56 3.46 -14.07 20.51
C VAL A 56 2.32 -13.07 20.69
N HIS A 57 2.58 -11.96 21.36
CA HIS A 57 1.64 -10.85 21.52
C HIS A 57 2.36 -9.51 21.59
N GLY A 58 1.60 -8.43 21.34
CA GLY A 58 2.07 -7.06 21.47
C GLY A 58 2.26 -6.63 22.91
N ALA A 59 3.08 -5.60 23.10
CA ALA A 59 3.30 -4.96 24.40
C ALA A 59 2.32 -3.80 24.68
N GLY A 60 1.31 -3.61 23.83
CA GLY A 60 0.40 -2.48 23.79
C GLY A 60 0.60 -1.63 22.53
N GLY A 61 -0.45 -0.95 22.10
CA GLY A 61 -0.39 -0.05 20.94
C GLY A 61 -0.01 1.38 21.32
N PHE A 62 0.62 2.11 20.42
CA PHE A 62 0.97 3.53 20.54
C PHE A 62 1.67 3.85 21.87
N GLU A 63 1.15 4.79 22.64
CA GLU A 63 1.72 5.20 23.94
C GLU A 63 1.66 4.08 25.02
N ALA A 64 0.74 3.11 24.89
CA ALA A 64 0.58 2.01 25.84
C ALA A 64 1.68 0.94 25.74
N ALA A 65 2.49 0.94 24.67
CA ALA A 65 3.59 -0.02 24.48
C ALA A 65 4.77 0.18 25.47
N GLY A 66 4.70 1.20 26.33
CA GLY A 66 5.65 1.45 27.41
C GLY A 66 6.96 2.10 26.98
N PRO A 67 7.93 2.23 27.92
CA PRO A 67 9.12 3.08 27.74
C PRO A 67 10.14 2.53 26.72
N ARG A 68 10.02 1.28 26.31
CA ARG A 68 10.89 0.70 25.26
C ARG A 68 10.37 0.95 23.84
N SER A 69 9.12 1.37 23.71
CA SER A 69 8.53 1.68 22.41
C SER A 69 9.11 2.96 21.80
N ASN A 70 9.34 2.95 20.51
CA ASN A 70 9.76 4.12 19.72
C ASN A 70 8.57 4.99 19.28
N GLY A 71 7.36 4.74 19.80
CA GLY A 71 6.15 5.51 19.52
C GLY A 71 5.52 5.20 18.15
N GLY A 72 5.78 4.04 17.58
CA GLY A 72 5.10 3.50 16.41
C GLY A 72 3.73 2.92 16.75
N ALA A 73 3.16 2.14 15.84
CA ALA A 73 1.84 1.53 15.99
C ALA A 73 1.80 0.46 17.09
N GLY A 74 2.91 -0.25 17.33
CA GLY A 74 3.02 -1.30 18.33
C GLY A 74 4.45 -1.78 18.53
N MET A 75 4.62 -2.79 19.39
CA MET A 75 5.91 -3.39 19.69
C MET A 75 5.74 -4.84 20.16
N ILE A 76 6.53 -5.76 19.59
CA ILE A 76 6.72 -7.10 20.15
C ILE A 76 7.96 -7.05 21.06
N SER A 77 7.81 -7.50 22.30
CA SER A 77 8.90 -7.47 23.26
C SER A 77 9.99 -8.49 22.92
N GLY A 78 11.22 -8.04 22.79
CA GLY A 78 12.38 -8.91 22.63
C GLY A 78 12.80 -9.61 23.93
N ILE A 79 13.81 -10.48 23.83
CA ILE A 79 14.38 -11.23 24.96
C ILE A 79 15.87 -10.89 25.11
N PRO A 80 16.20 -9.83 25.87
CA PRO A 80 17.57 -9.31 25.95
C PRO A 80 18.62 -10.35 26.36
N ARG A 81 18.30 -11.26 27.30
CA ARG A 81 19.25 -12.31 27.73
C ARG A 81 19.64 -13.28 26.62
N LEU A 82 18.81 -13.37 25.56
CA LEU A 82 19.06 -14.18 24.36
C LEU A 82 19.56 -13.34 23.17
N GLY A 83 19.71 -12.03 23.36
CA GLY A 83 20.15 -11.12 22.32
C GLY A 83 19.09 -10.85 21.25
N LEU A 84 17.81 -11.13 21.52
CA LEU A 84 16.70 -10.81 20.61
C LEU A 84 16.20 -9.38 20.89
N PRO A 85 16.17 -8.50 19.87
CA PRO A 85 15.73 -7.12 20.03
C PRO A 85 14.21 -7.01 20.13
N ASP A 86 13.70 -5.86 20.56
CA ASP A 86 12.31 -5.51 20.39
C ASP A 86 11.99 -5.34 18.89
N VAL A 87 10.83 -5.84 18.45
CA VAL A 87 10.32 -5.54 17.10
C VAL A 87 9.46 -4.29 17.19
N GLN A 88 9.95 -3.19 16.62
CA GLN A 88 9.30 -1.88 16.63
C GLN A 88 8.46 -1.72 15.36
N LEU A 89 7.14 -1.73 15.50
CA LEU A 89 6.17 -1.73 14.41
C LEU A 89 5.76 -0.29 14.06
N ALA A 90 5.76 0.07 12.77
CA ALA A 90 5.26 1.36 12.32
C ALA A 90 4.39 1.22 11.08
N ASP A 91 3.23 1.92 11.07
CA ASP A 91 2.45 2.10 9.86
C ASP A 91 3.30 2.75 8.78
N SER A 92 3.21 2.25 7.56
CA SER A 92 4.14 2.69 6.52
C SER A 92 3.64 2.41 5.10
N ALA A 93 2.35 2.55 4.84
CA ALA A 93 1.77 2.32 3.52
C ALA A 93 2.22 3.36 2.48
N VAL A 94 2.29 4.64 2.85
CA VAL A 94 2.69 5.75 1.95
C VAL A 94 3.84 6.60 2.52
N GLY A 95 4.64 6.01 3.40
CA GLY A 95 5.72 6.61 4.17
C GLY A 95 5.59 6.23 5.64
N VAL A 96 6.62 6.50 6.45
CA VAL A 96 6.66 6.08 7.85
C VAL A 96 5.81 6.99 8.73
N ARG A 97 4.86 6.41 9.47
CA ARG A 97 4.05 7.13 10.46
C ARG A 97 4.68 6.97 11.85
N ALA A 98 5.00 8.09 12.45
CA ALA A 98 5.60 8.12 13.78
C ALA A 98 4.55 8.17 14.92
N ALA A 99 3.27 7.99 14.63
CA ALA A 99 2.12 7.90 15.54
C ALA A 99 2.20 8.78 16.82
N ALA A 100 2.85 8.27 17.89
CA ALA A 100 3.03 8.97 19.16
C ALA A 100 4.38 9.71 19.29
N ALA A 101 5.32 9.48 18.37
CA ALA A 101 6.66 10.10 18.43
C ALA A 101 6.67 11.48 17.80
N ARG A 102 6.12 12.46 18.50
CA ARG A 102 6.04 13.86 18.05
C ARG A 102 7.40 14.41 17.62
N GLY A 103 7.40 15.18 16.53
CA GLY A 103 8.60 15.83 15.97
C GLY A 103 9.43 14.93 15.06
N ARG A 104 9.03 13.68 14.84
CA ARG A 104 9.56 12.86 13.75
C ARG A 104 8.74 13.11 12.50
N TYR A 105 9.38 13.05 11.35
CA TYR A 105 8.73 13.17 10.06
C TYR A 105 9.35 12.20 9.06
N SER A 106 8.63 11.95 8.00
CA SER A 106 8.99 11.05 6.92
C SER A 106 8.61 11.64 5.58
N THR A 107 9.14 11.10 4.51
CA THR A 107 8.67 11.43 3.17
C THR A 107 7.23 10.92 2.99
N LEU A 108 6.30 11.82 2.70
CA LEU A 108 4.97 11.46 2.25
C LEU A 108 5.04 11.15 0.75
N LEU A 109 5.03 9.88 0.42
CA LEU A 109 5.00 9.38 -0.95
C LEU A 109 3.60 9.55 -1.58
N PRO A 110 3.49 9.51 -2.91
CA PRO A 110 2.20 9.33 -3.56
C PRO A 110 1.50 8.06 -3.05
N SER A 111 0.17 8.03 -3.13
CA SER A 111 -0.63 6.87 -2.74
C SER A 111 -0.20 5.59 -3.47
N ALA A 112 -0.46 4.41 -2.87
CA ALA A 112 -0.10 3.13 -3.49
C ALA A 112 -0.80 2.91 -4.84
N VAL A 113 -2.03 3.42 -5.03
CA VAL A 113 -2.68 3.40 -6.33
C VAL A 113 -1.94 4.24 -7.38
N ALA A 114 -1.29 5.35 -6.98
CA ALA A 114 -0.43 6.13 -7.87
C ALA A 114 0.86 5.37 -8.21
N GLU A 115 1.43 4.65 -7.23
CA GLU A 115 2.55 3.73 -7.47
C GLU A 115 2.16 2.65 -8.48
N ALA A 116 1.02 1.97 -8.27
CA ALA A 116 0.51 0.95 -9.18
C ALA A 116 0.26 1.50 -10.60
N ALA A 117 -0.24 2.74 -10.73
CA ALA A 117 -0.45 3.41 -12.01
C ALA A 117 0.85 3.67 -12.79
N THR A 118 2.02 3.57 -12.16
CA THR A 118 3.31 3.59 -12.87
C THR A 118 3.54 2.35 -13.71
N TRP A 119 2.97 1.20 -13.34
CA TRP A 119 3.24 -0.13 -13.92
C TRP A 119 4.74 -0.43 -14.03
N ASP A 120 5.56 0.18 -13.17
CA ASP A 120 7.02 0.06 -13.17
C ASP A 120 7.49 -0.65 -11.90
N LEU A 121 7.89 -1.90 -12.05
CA LEU A 121 8.39 -2.74 -10.95
C LEU A 121 9.60 -2.13 -10.23
N ARG A 122 10.39 -1.30 -10.92
CA ARG A 122 11.51 -0.59 -10.30
C ARG A 122 11.01 0.54 -9.41
N MET A 123 9.94 1.23 -9.78
CA MET A 123 9.35 2.26 -8.94
C MET A 123 8.76 1.66 -7.66
N ALA A 124 8.10 0.50 -7.76
CA ALA A 124 7.64 -0.25 -6.58
C ALA A 124 8.79 -0.65 -5.64
N HIS A 125 9.90 -1.11 -6.22
CA HIS A 125 11.11 -1.42 -5.45
C HIS A 125 11.68 -0.18 -4.75
N GLU A 126 11.84 0.95 -5.44
CA GLU A 126 12.35 2.20 -4.88
C GLU A 126 11.41 2.77 -3.81
N TYR A 127 10.10 2.63 -4.01
CA TYR A 127 9.08 3.01 -3.04
C TYR A 127 9.30 2.27 -1.71
N GLY A 128 9.40 0.95 -1.76
CA GLY A 128 9.69 0.13 -0.58
C GLY A 128 11.07 0.40 0.02
N ALA A 129 12.10 0.59 -0.81
CA ALA A 129 13.45 0.88 -0.35
C ALA A 129 13.55 2.22 0.39
N LEU A 130 12.84 3.25 -0.05
CA LEU A 130 12.78 4.53 0.66
C LEU A 130 12.13 4.37 2.04
N ILE A 131 10.97 3.71 2.09
CA ILE A 131 10.27 3.45 3.36
C ILE A 131 11.18 2.65 4.30
N GLY A 132 11.84 1.61 3.82
CA GLY A 132 12.74 0.79 4.62
C GLY A 132 13.92 1.59 5.21
N ARG A 133 14.51 2.49 4.43
CA ARG A 133 15.56 3.40 4.93
C ARG A 133 15.04 4.32 6.03
N GLU A 134 13.90 4.96 5.80
CA GLU A 134 13.31 5.90 6.76
C GLU A 134 12.79 5.22 8.03
N LEU A 135 12.31 3.97 7.95
CA LEU A 135 12.00 3.15 9.13
C LEU A 135 13.24 2.99 10.01
N ARG A 136 14.36 2.56 9.43
CA ARG A 136 15.62 2.39 10.18
C ARG A 136 16.14 3.69 10.74
N ASP A 137 16.05 4.77 9.99
CA ASP A 137 16.49 6.11 10.44
C ASP A 137 15.66 6.58 11.64
N GLN A 138 14.42 6.16 11.74
CA GLN A 138 13.52 6.44 12.86
C GLN A 138 13.50 5.35 13.95
N LEU A 139 14.43 4.37 13.90
CA LEU A 139 14.59 3.28 14.87
C LEU A 139 13.44 2.25 14.84
N TYR A 140 12.70 2.15 13.73
CA TYR A 140 11.79 1.04 13.49
C TYR A 140 12.50 -0.07 12.71
N ASN A 141 12.04 -1.31 12.92
CA ASN A 141 12.60 -2.47 12.26
C ASN A 141 11.54 -3.39 11.64
N SER A 142 10.28 -2.95 11.65
CA SER A 142 9.16 -3.64 11.02
C SER A 142 8.19 -2.64 10.42
N SER A 143 7.78 -2.91 9.18
CA SER A 143 6.79 -2.16 8.42
C SER A 143 5.40 -2.77 8.63
N LEU A 144 4.37 -1.96 8.76
CA LEU A 144 2.96 -2.33 8.64
C LEU A 144 2.37 -1.72 7.36
N GLY A 145 3.18 -1.65 6.31
CA GLY A 145 2.77 -1.22 4.98
C GLY A 145 2.40 -2.41 4.08
N GLY A 146 2.28 -2.18 2.77
CA GLY A 146 2.02 -3.22 1.79
C GLY A 146 0.54 -3.63 1.71
N GLY A 147 -0.37 -2.66 1.74
CA GLY A 147 -1.79 -2.87 1.45
C GLY A 147 -1.98 -3.40 0.04
N MET A 148 -2.70 -4.53 -0.12
CA MET A 148 -2.85 -5.18 -1.41
C MET A 148 -4.17 -5.91 -1.62
N ASP A 149 -5.19 -5.62 -0.80
CA ASP A 149 -6.56 -6.04 -1.10
C ASP A 149 -6.94 -5.53 -2.49
N LEU A 150 -7.68 -6.31 -3.26
CA LEU A 150 -8.09 -5.86 -4.59
C LEU A 150 -9.17 -4.77 -4.49
N MET A 151 -9.14 -3.82 -5.42
CA MET A 151 -10.18 -2.81 -5.54
C MET A 151 -11.47 -3.42 -6.11
N ARG A 152 -11.99 -4.47 -5.44
CA ARG A 152 -13.25 -5.13 -5.79
C ARG A 152 -14.43 -4.19 -5.58
N GLU A 153 -14.41 -3.41 -4.48
CA GLU A 153 -15.32 -2.31 -4.22
C GLU A 153 -14.63 -0.97 -4.54
N PRO A 154 -14.97 -0.32 -5.65
CA PRO A 154 -14.30 0.92 -6.06
C PRO A 154 -14.49 2.10 -5.10
N ARG A 155 -15.47 2.01 -4.18
CA ARG A 155 -15.76 3.04 -3.17
C ARG A 155 -15.10 2.77 -1.83
N ASN A 156 -14.31 1.70 -1.70
CA ASN A 156 -13.59 1.40 -0.47
C ASN A 156 -12.71 2.58 -0.03
N GLY A 157 -12.87 2.98 1.23
CA GLY A 157 -12.15 4.13 1.81
C GLY A 157 -10.65 3.98 1.84
N ARG A 158 -10.11 2.76 1.71
CA ARG A 158 -8.67 2.46 1.71
C ARG A 158 -8.09 2.17 0.33
N ASN A 159 -8.84 2.35 -0.75
CA ASN A 159 -8.32 2.09 -2.10
C ASN A 159 -7.03 2.85 -2.42
N PHE A 160 -6.81 4.02 -1.81
CA PHE A 160 -5.56 4.77 -1.98
C PHE A 160 -4.31 4.02 -1.45
N GLU A 161 -4.50 3.04 -0.55
CA GLU A 161 -3.43 2.18 -0.02
C GLU A 161 -3.20 0.92 -0.85
N TYR A 162 -4.06 0.61 -1.83
CA TYR A 162 -4.08 -0.64 -2.57
C TYR A 162 -3.55 -0.49 -4.00
N LEU A 163 -3.23 -1.61 -4.64
CA LEU A 163 -2.47 -1.66 -5.89
C LEU A 163 -3.33 -1.93 -7.14
N GLY A 164 -4.66 -1.74 -7.02
CA GLY A 164 -5.58 -1.86 -8.15
C GLY A 164 -6.49 -3.08 -8.09
N GLU A 165 -7.15 -3.35 -9.23
CA GLU A 165 -8.19 -4.38 -9.33
C GLU A 165 -7.72 -5.72 -9.92
N ASP A 166 -6.48 -5.75 -10.46
CA ASP A 166 -5.94 -6.94 -11.10
C ASP A 166 -4.91 -7.65 -10.21
N PRO A 167 -5.08 -8.97 -9.94
CA PRO A 167 -4.21 -9.68 -9.02
C PRO A 167 -2.76 -9.85 -9.51
N ILE A 168 -2.54 -9.87 -10.84
CA ILE A 168 -1.18 -9.99 -11.41
C ILE A 168 -0.43 -8.67 -11.22
N LEU A 169 -1.08 -7.54 -11.51
CA LEU A 169 -0.50 -6.22 -11.29
C LEU A 169 -0.21 -6.01 -9.80
N ALA A 170 -1.24 -6.15 -8.96
CA ALA A 170 -1.13 -5.92 -7.52
C ALA A 170 -0.06 -6.82 -6.88
N GLY A 171 -0.08 -8.13 -7.16
CA GLY A 171 0.85 -9.08 -6.58
C GLY A 171 2.32 -8.80 -6.98
N LYS A 172 2.57 -8.47 -8.25
CA LYS A 172 3.95 -8.17 -8.72
C LYS A 172 4.48 -6.84 -8.20
N MET A 173 3.65 -5.80 -8.12
CA MET A 173 4.02 -4.52 -7.53
C MET A 173 4.32 -4.69 -6.04
N ALA A 174 3.44 -5.37 -5.28
CA ALA A 174 3.65 -5.69 -3.86
C ALA A 174 4.93 -6.51 -3.62
N ALA A 175 5.23 -7.48 -4.49
CA ALA A 175 6.46 -8.27 -4.38
C ALA A 175 7.72 -7.39 -4.46
N GLN A 176 7.74 -6.40 -5.36
CA GLN A 176 8.88 -5.49 -5.49
C GLN A 176 8.95 -4.48 -4.34
N PHE A 177 7.81 -3.96 -3.89
CA PHE A 177 7.72 -3.15 -2.67
C PHE A 177 8.37 -3.86 -1.48
N VAL A 178 7.96 -5.11 -1.22
CA VAL A 178 8.50 -5.95 -0.13
C VAL A 178 10.01 -6.16 -0.28
N ARG A 179 10.49 -6.46 -1.49
CA ARG A 179 11.94 -6.64 -1.75
C ARG A 179 12.72 -5.39 -1.43
N GLY A 180 12.31 -4.24 -1.97
CA GLY A 180 12.98 -2.96 -1.72
C GLY A 180 13.04 -2.62 -0.23
N LEU A 181 11.95 -2.85 0.48
CA LEU A 181 11.85 -2.62 1.92
C LEU A 181 12.76 -3.57 2.72
N GLN A 182 12.75 -4.87 2.43
CA GLN A 182 13.51 -5.88 3.18
C GLN A 182 15.03 -5.82 2.90
N GLU A 183 15.46 -5.35 1.72
CA GLU A 183 16.87 -5.06 1.44
C GLU A 183 17.46 -4.02 2.41
N GLN A 184 16.62 -3.21 3.04
CA GLN A 184 17.04 -2.26 4.08
C GLN A 184 17.12 -2.91 5.48
N LYS A 185 16.99 -4.23 5.61
CA LYS A 185 16.98 -4.97 6.90
C LYS A 185 15.84 -4.52 7.80
N VAL A 186 14.64 -4.58 7.29
CA VAL A 186 13.37 -4.33 7.95
C VAL A 186 12.45 -5.50 7.66
N ILE A 187 11.63 -5.90 8.61
CA ILE A 187 10.60 -6.92 8.40
C ILE A 187 9.50 -6.30 7.55
N GLY A 188 9.26 -6.89 6.37
CA GLY A 188 8.19 -6.47 5.45
C GLY A 188 6.87 -7.15 5.76
N ASP A 189 5.78 -6.41 5.66
CA ASP A 189 4.41 -6.88 5.81
C ASP A 189 3.63 -6.76 4.50
N ILE A 190 2.63 -7.63 4.33
CA ILE A 190 1.56 -7.47 3.35
C ILE A 190 0.21 -7.67 4.05
N LYS A 191 -0.81 -6.88 3.63
CA LYS A 191 -2.12 -6.80 4.30
C LYS A 191 -3.25 -6.39 3.35
N HIS A 192 -4.52 -6.69 3.68
CA HIS A 192 -5.00 -7.41 4.86
C HIS A 192 -5.49 -8.79 4.43
N PHE A 193 -4.92 -9.83 4.96
CA PHE A 193 -5.18 -11.23 4.54
C PHE A 193 -6.38 -11.84 5.27
N ALA A 194 -7.61 -11.89 4.65
CA ALA A 194 -7.90 -11.50 3.28
C ALA A 194 -9.33 -10.95 3.15
N LEU A 195 -9.63 -10.35 1.98
CA LEU A 195 -10.98 -9.93 1.62
C LEU A 195 -11.55 -8.79 2.50
N ASN A 196 -10.70 -7.85 2.91
CA ASN A 196 -11.14 -6.58 3.51
C ASN A 196 -11.38 -5.54 2.41
N ASP A 197 -12.25 -5.87 1.43
CA ASP A 197 -12.46 -5.08 0.22
C ASP A 197 -13.40 -3.89 0.44
N GLN A 198 -13.90 -3.69 1.66
CA GLN A 198 -14.68 -2.54 2.09
C GLN A 198 -14.45 -2.23 3.57
N GLU A 199 -14.62 -0.96 3.95
CA GLU A 199 -14.49 -0.50 5.33
C GLU A 199 -15.82 -0.56 6.11
N THR A 200 -16.95 -0.49 5.41
CA THR A 200 -18.28 -0.59 6.00
C THR A 200 -18.46 -1.94 6.67
N GLY A 201 -18.52 -1.93 8.00
CA GLY A 201 -18.70 -3.14 8.80
C GLY A 201 -17.52 -4.10 8.78
N ARG A 202 -16.30 -3.66 8.48
CA ARG A 202 -15.09 -4.51 8.39
C ARG A 202 -14.84 -5.40 9.61
N THR A 203 -15.29 -4.97 10.81
CA THR A 203 -15.12 -5.72 12.07
C THR A 203 -16.25 -6.73 12.35
N ILE A 204 -17.27 -6.83 11.50
CA ILE A 204 -18.45 -7.69 11.71
C ILE A 204 -18.93 -8.37 10.43
N GLY A 205 -18.55 -7.85 9.27
CA GLY A 205 -18.92 -8.35 7.95
C GLY A 205 -18.32 -9.74 7.68
N ASN A 206 -19.05 -10.53 6.92
CA ASN A 206 -18.64 -11.87 6.52
C ASN A 206 -18.56 -11.95 4.99
N ALA A 207 -17.35 -11.91 4.46
CA ALA A 207 -17.10 -12.04 3.03
C ALA A 207 -17.45 -13.45 2.54
N LYS A 208 -18.35 -13.51 1.56
CA LYS A 208 -18.83 -14.72 0.90
C LYS A 208 -18.30 -14.79 -0.52
N LEU A 209 -17.44 -15.76 -0.78
CA LEU A 209 -16.83 -15.95 -2.09
C LEU A 209 -16.42 -17.40 -2.28
N SER A 210 -16.72 -18.01 -3.43
CA SER A 210 -16.32 -19.39 -3.67
C SER A 210 -14.79 -19.55 -3.59
N ARG A 211 -14.32 -20.72 -3.15
CA ARG A 211 -12.86 -21.00 -3.04
C ARG A 211 -12.12 -20.79 -4.36
N ARG A 212 -12.74 -21.14 -5.49
CA ARG A 212 -12.16 -20.91 -6.81
C ARG A 212 -11.97 -19.40 -7.04
N ALA A 213 -13.03 -18.62 -6.84
CA ALA A 213 -12.96 -17.17 -7.06
C ALA A 213 -11.93 -16.52 -6.14
N MET A 214 -11.94 -16.84 -4.83
CA MET A 214 -10.89 -16.37 -3.92
C MET A 214 -9.47 -16.66 -4.44
N ARG A 215 -9.21 -17.92 -4.86
CA ARG A 215 -7.88 -18.38 -5.31
C ARG A 215 -7.43 -17.76 -6.61
N GLU A 216 -8.33 -17.38 -7.49
CA GLU A 216 -8.02 -16.84 -8.81
C GLU A 216 -8.14 -15.29 -8.87
N THR A 217 -8.54 -14.64 -7.75
CA THR A 217 -8.64 -13.18 -7.61
C THR A 217 -7.85 -12.70 -6.40
N ASP A 218 -8.48 -12.40 -5.30
CA ASP A 218 -7.89 -11.75 -4.13
C ASP A 218 -6.68 -12.52 -3.58
N LEU A 219 -6.81 -13.81 -3.38
CA LEU A 219 -5.70 -14.64 -2.88
C LEU A 219 -4.58 -14.86 -3.89
N LEU A 220 -4.83 -14.71 -5.20
CA LEU A 220 -3.78 -14.78 -6.22
C LEU A 220 -2.77 -13.63 -6.07
N ALA A 221 -3.25 -12.42 -5.77
CA ALA A 221 -2.38 -11.28 -5.51
C ALA A 221 -1.42 -11.57 -4.34
N PHE A 222 -1.96 -12.10 -3.23
CA PHE A 222 -1.14 -12.51 -2.07
C PHE A 222 -0.18 -13.66 -2.42
N GLU A 223 -0.62 -14.68 -3.17
CA GLU A 223 0.23 -15.80 -3.60
C GLU A 223 1.46 -15.30 -4.36
N ILE A 224 1.27 -14.38 -5.31
CA ILE A 224 2.37 -13.77 -6.08
C ILE A 224 3.28 -12.96 -5.16
N ALA A 225 2.73 -12.09 -4.30
CA ALA A 225 3.53 -11.29 -3.39
C ALA A 225 4.35 -12.13 -2.41
N ILE A 226 3.78 -13.25 -1.91
CA ILE A 226 4.47 -14.16 -1.00
C ILE A 226 5.56 -14.95 -1.71
N THR A 227 5.26 -15.49 -2.88
CA THR A 227 6.22 -16.36 -3.61
C THR A 227 7.35 -15.56 -4.23
N GLU A 228 7.07 -14.37 -4.79
CA GLU A 228 8.08 -13.52 -5.42
C GLU A 228 8.73 -12.52 -4.43
N GLY A 229 7.99 -11.96 -3.48
CA GLY A 229 8.47 -10.95 -2.53
C GLY A 229 9.04 -11.52 -1.24
N GLN A 230 8.55 -12.68 -0.80
CA GLN A 230 8.94 -13.35 0.45
C GLN A 230 8.85 -12.45 1.69
N PRO A 231 7.67 -11.85 1.99
CA PRO A 231 7.50 -10.99 3.15
C PRO A 231 7.84 -11.74 4.46
N GLY A 232 8.38 -11.01 5.42
CA GLY A 232 8.63 -11.54 6.76
C GLY A 232 7.37 -11.71 7.59
N MET A 233 6.30 -10.97 7.23
CA MET A 233 5.06 -10.90 7.99
C MET A 233 3.86 -10.81 7.04
N VAL A 234 2.72 -11.33 7.50
CA VAL A 234 1.40 -11.21 6.84
C VAL A 234 0.38 -10.83 7.91
N MET A 235 -0.33 -9.73 7.71
CA MET A 235 -1.38 -9.29 8.62
C MET A 235 -2.73 -9.86 8.21
N CYS A 236 -3.37 -10.64 9.10
CA CYS A 236 -4.73 -11.11 8.87
C CYS A 236 -5.75 -10.00 9.13
N SER A 237 -6.84 -9.98 8.33
CA SER A 237 -7.83 -8.90 8.32
C SER A 237 -8.86 -8.99 9.46
N TYR A 238 -9.65 -7.91 9.62
CA TYR A 238 -10.69 -7.81 10.63
C TYR A 238 -11.92 -8.68 10.37
N ASN A 239 -12.30 -8.83 9.09
CA ASN A 239 -13.57 -9.43 8.67
C ASN A 239 -13.59 -10.94 8.83
N LYS A 240 -14.78 -11.51 8.72
CA LYS A 240 -14.95 -12.95 8.51
C LYS A 240 -14.82 -13.28 7.02
N VAL A 241 -14.33 -14.50 6.77
CA VAL A 241 -14.29 -15.11 5.44
C VAL A 241 -14.95 -16.49 5.55
N GLU A 242 -16.05 -16.68 4.84
CA GLU A 242 -16.84 -17.91 4.86
C GLU A 242 -17.24 -18.37 6.29
N GLY A 243 -17.54 -17.41 7.17
CA GLY A 243 -18.05 -17.64 8.52
C GLY A 243 -17.01 -17.60 9.63
N ASP A 244 -15.71 -17.77 9.35
CA ASP A 244 -14.63 -17.67 10.33
C ASP A 244 -13.94 -16.31 10.26
N TRP A 245 -13.59 -15.72 11.41
CA TRP A 245 -12.72 -14.53 11.43
C TRP A 245 -11.42 -14.81 10.69
N ALA A 246 -10.94 -13.90 9.87
CA ALA A 246 -9.74 -14.11 9.05
C ALA A 246 -8.53 -14.54 9.91
N CYS A 247 -8.36 -13.96 11.11
CA CYS A 247 -7.31 -14.33 12.05
C CYS A 247 -7.55 -15.67 12.80
N GLU A 248 -8.68 -16.34 12.57
CA GLU A 248 -9.04 -17.66 13.09
C GLU A 248 -9.41 -18.66 12.00
N ASN A 249 -9.15 -18.29 10.73
CA ASN A 249 -9.51 -19.10 9.59
C ASN A 249 -8.38 -20.08 9.24
N ARG A 250 -8.56 -21.34 9.63
CA ARG A 250 -7.58 -22.40 9.40
C ARG A 250 -7.24 -22.60 7.92
N TYR A 251 -8.24 -22.49 7.04
CA TYR A 251 -8.01 -22.61 5.60
C TYR A 251 -7.05 -21.55 5.10
N LEU A 252 -7.28 -20.28 5.45
CA LEU A 252 -6.41 -19.17 5.05
C LEU A 252 -5.01 -19.29 5.66
N LEU A 253 -4.93 -19.38 7.00
CA LEU A 253 -3.67 -19.22 7.71
C LEU A 253 -2.75 -20.44 7.69
N THR A 254 -3.32 -21.64 7.75
CA THR A 254 -2.53 -22.88 7.82
C THR A 254 -2.52 -23.63 6.51
N GLU A 255 -3.68 -23.97 5.95
CA GLU A 255 -3.75 -24.86 4.79
C GLU A 255 -3.20 -24.17 3.53
N LEU A 256 -3.59 -22.92 3.32
CA LEU A 256 -3.19 -22.16 2.15
C LEU A 256 -1.84 -21.46 2.35
N LEU A 257 -1.78 -20.49 3.27
CA LEU A 257 -0.62 -19.63 3.46
C LEU A 257 0.63 -20.42 3.84
N LYS A 258 0.56 -21.22 4.93
CA LYS A 258 1.72 -21.91 5.47
C LYS A 258 2.06 -23.20 4.73
N ASN A 259 1.03 -24.04 4.41
CA ASN A 259 1.28 -25.36 3.84
C ASN A 259 1.37 -25.33 2.31
N THR A 260 0.41 -24.66 1.61
CA THR A 260 0.39 -24.68 0.15
C THR A 260 1.42 -23.70 -0.44
N TRP A 261 1.47 -22.45 0.05
CA TRP A 261 2.41 -21.45 -0.45
C TRP A 261 3.78 -21.49 0.23
N GLY A 262 3.92 -22.24 1.32
CA GLY A 262 5.20 -22.43 2.01
C GLY A 262 5.69 -21.17 2.71
N PHE A 263 4.79 -20.29 3.15
CA PHE A 263 5.13 -19.05 3.85
C PHE A 263 5.96 -19.33 5.10
N LYS A 264 7.14 -18.73 5.18
CA LYS A 264 8.12 -18.98 6.26
C LYS A 264 8.11 -17.90 7.35
N GLY A 265 7.49 -16.76 7.09
CA GLY A 265 7.29 -15.69 8.06
C GLY A 265 6.22 -16.00 9.09
N PHE A 266 5.80 -15.01 9.84
CA PHE A 266 4.74 -15.14 10.85
C PHE A 266 3.48 -14.36 10.47
N VAL A 267 2.34 -14.81 10.99
CA VAL A 267 1.05 -14.12 10.83
C VAL A 267 0.81 -13.25 12.05
N ILE A 268 0.62 -11.96 11.82
CA ILE A 268 0.24 -10.97 12.83
C ILE A 268 -1.26 -10.65 12.68
N SER A 269 -1.98 -10.39 13.77
CA SER A 269 -3.34 -9.88 13.68
C SER A 269 -3.37 -8.39 13.33
N ASP A 270 -4.41 -7.93 12.64
CA ASP A 270 -4.77 -6.52 12.68
C ASP A 270 -5.15 -6.11 14.11
N TRP A 271 -5.18 -4.81 14.41
CA TRP A 271 -5.27 -4.23 15.77
C TRP A 271 -6.60 -4.57 16.45
N GLY A 272 -6.59 -5.64 17.26
CA GLY A 272 -7.79 -6.16 17.92
C GLY A 272 -8.61 -7.15 17.08
N ALA A 273 -8.06 -7.68 15.98
CA ALA A 273 -8.72 -8.66 15.11
C ALA A 273 -8.68 -10.10 15.64
N THR A 274 -8.07 -10.35 16.80
CA THR A 274 -8.10 -11.65 17.48
C THR A 274 -9.37 -11.76 18.32
N HIS A 275 -10.11 -12.88 18.21
CA HIS A 275 -11.38 -13.09 18.90
C HIS A 275 -11.39 -14.27 19.87
N SER A 276 -10.37 -15.13 19.83
CA SER A 276 -10.25 -16.29 20.74
C SER A 276 -8.79 -16.69 20.94
N THR A 277 -8.54 -17.52 21.95
CA THR A 277 -7.19 -18.03 22.27
C THR A 277 -6.84 -19.29 21.48
N ALA A 278 -7.45 -20.41 21.83
CA ALA A 278 -7.08 -21.71 21.28
C ALA A 278 -7.46 -21.85 19.81
N LYS A 279 -8.63 -21.33 19.40
CA LYS A 279 -9.06 -21.38 18.00
C LYS A 279 -8.09 -20.57 17.12
N ALA A 280 -7.78 -19.33 17.50
CA ALA A 280 -6.86 -18.46 16.74
C ALA A 280 -5.45 -19.09 16.65
N ALA A 281 -4.87 -19.50 17.77
CA ALA A 281 -3.57 -20.15 17.79
C ALA A 281 -3.54 -21.41 16.92
N ASN A 282 -4.50 -22.32 17.08
CA ASN A 282 -4.56 -23.57 16.32
C ASN A 282 -4.92 -23.37 14.84
N ALA A 283 -5.61 -22.28 14.49
CA ALA A 283 -5.88 -21.91 13.10
C ALA A 283 -4.65 -21.38 12.36
N GLY A 284 -3.65 -20.86 13.10
CA GLY A 284 -2.42 -20.42 12.47
C GLY A 284 -1.98 -18.99 12.76
N LEU A 285 -2.68 -18.23 13.62
CA LEU A 285 -2.22 -16.93 14.10
C LEU A 285 -0.95 -17.08 14.93
N ASP A 286 0.07 -16.27 14.66
CA ASP A 286 1.38 -16.37 15.34
C ASP A 286 1.62 -15.24 16.35
N ASN A 287 1.02 -14.06 16.14
CA ASN A 287 1.16 -12.91 17.01
C ASN A 287 -0.15 -12.11 17.08
N GLU A 288 -0.56 -11.71 18.28
CA GLU A 288 -1.73 -10.86 18.55
C GLU A 288 -1.29 -9.41 18.77
N GLU A 289 -1.91 -8.45 18.08
CA GLU A 289 -1.72 -7.01 18.31
C GLU A 289 -3.06 -6.33 18.67
N PRO A 290 -3.00 -5.21 19.40
CA PRO A 290 -1.81 -4.53 19.98
C PRO A 290 -1.40 -5.04 21.38
N GLY A 291 -2.12 -5.96 21.98
CA GLY A 291 -1.93 -6.39 23.36
C GLY A 291 -1.87 -7.91 23.51
N ASP A 292 -2.25 -8.38 24.69
CA ASP A 292 -2.05 -9.76 25.16
C ASP A 292 -3.36 -10.46 25.60
N ARG A 293 -4.50 -9.95 25.18
CA ARG A 293 -5.81 -10.39 25.66
C ARG A 293 -6.05 -11.88 25.47
N TYR A 294 -5.68 -12.41 24.30
CA TYR A 294 -5.91 -13.79 23.91
C TYR A 294 -4.63 -14.62 23.87
N LEU A 295 -3.51 -14.07 23.40
CA LEU A 295 -2.25 -14.81 23.28
C LEU A 295 -1.25 -14.56 24.41
N GLY A 296 -1.65 -13.83 25.46
CA GLY A 296 -0.90 -13.65 26.70
C GLY A 296 -1.16 -14.77 27.73
N ALA A 297 -1.61 -14.40 28.93
CA ALA A 297 -1.87 -15.33 30.03
C ALA A 297 -2.92 -16.41 29.68
N ALA A 298 -3.87 -16.11 28.81
CA ALA A 298 -4.87 -17.07 28.33
C ALA A 298 -4.21 -18.19 27.50
N LEU A 299 -3.29 -17.84 26.61
CA LEU A 299 -2.55 -18.82 25.81
C LEU A 299 -1.64 -19.69 26.68
N LYS A 300 -0.97 -19.09 27.69
CA LYS A 300 -0.16 -19.86 28.62
C LYS A 300 -0.98 -20.98 29.27
N LYS A 301 -2.18 -20.66 29.78
CA LYS A 301 -3.10 -21.66 30.35
C LYS A 301 -3.53 -22.72 29.37
N ALA A 302 -3.85 -22.31 28.13
CA ALA A 302 -4.25 -23.22 27.06
C ALA A 302 -3.12 -24.20 26.67
N VAL A 303 -1.86 -23.75 26.75
CA VAL A 303 -0.70 -24.59 26.49
C VAL A 303 -0.45 -25.55 27.69
N GLU A 304 -0.56 -25.06 28.93
CA GLU A 304 -0.40 -25.89 30.16
C GLU A 304 -1.49 -26.97 30.27
N SER A 305 -2.71 -26.68 29.79
CA SER A 305 -3.81 -27.67 29.76
C SER A 305 -3.76 -28.62 28.54
N GLY A 306 -2.91 -28.33 27.56
CA GLY A 306 -2.83 -29.11 26.31
C GLY A 306 -3.88 -28.76 25.24
N GLU A 307 -4.72 -27.75 25.45
CA GLU A 307 -5.68 -27.26 24.47
C GLU A 307 -4.98 -26.65 23.24
N VAL A 308 -3.84 -25.99 23.47
CA VAL A 308 -2.89 -25.60 22.43
C VAL A 308 -1.62 -26.43 22.61
N PRO A 309 -1.23 -27.27 21.62
CA PRO A 309 -0.02 -28.07 21.75
C PRO A 309 1.24 -27.21 21.89
N MET A 310 2.17 -27.60 22.76
CA MET A 310 3.48 -26.94 22.87
C MET A 310 4.21 -26.84 21.52
N ALA A 311 4.01 -27.82 20.64
CA ALA A 311 4.57 -27.79 19.29
C ALA A 311 4.03 -26.61 18.47
N ARG A 312 2.75 -26.21 18.66
CA ARG A 312 2.16 -25.05 18.00
C ARG A 312 2.75 -23.73 18.56
N LEU A 313 2.88 -23.61 19.88
CA LEU A 313 3.55 -22.44 20.46
C LEU A 313 5.01 -22.34 19.97
N ASN A 314 5.73 -23.45 19.89
CA ASN A 314 7.08 -23.46 19.34
C ASN A 314 7.13 -23.05 17.86
N ASP A 315 6.11 -23.41 17.04
CA ASP A 315 6.03 -22.95 15.65
C ASP A 315 5.76 -21.44 15.56
N MET A 316 4.87 -20.86 16.42
CA MET A 316 4.65 -19.42 16.50
C MET A 316 5.96 -18.68 16.78
N VAL A 317 6.62 -19.02 17.85
CA VAL A 317 7.90 -18.43 18.27
C VAL A 317 8.98 -18.61 17.20
N ARG A 318 9.06 -19.82 16.61
CA ARG A 318 10.04 -20.13 15.56
C ARG A 318 9.89 -19.22 14.36
N ARG A 319 8.67 -18.96 13.92
CA ARG A 319 8.39 -18.09 12.78
C ARG A 319 8.80 -16.64 13.04
N ILE A 320 8.49 -16.12 14.23
CA ILE A 320 8.88 -14.77 14.64
C ILE A 320 10.42 -14.65 14.69
N VAL A 321 11.07 -15.50 15.46
CA VAL A 321 12.53 -15.45 15.67
C VAL A 321 13.30 -15.73 14.36
N ARG A 322 12.82 -16.69 13.54
CA ARG A 322 13.37 -16.92 12.21
C ARG A 322 13.33 -15.67 11.35
N THR A 323 12.21 -14.95 11.41
CA THR A 323 12.02 -13.71 10.64
C THR A 323 12.97 -12.61 11.12
N GLU A 324 13.15 -12.45 12.44
CA GLU A 324 14.13 -11.51 12.98
C GLU A 324 15.56 -11.77 12.46
N PHE A 325 15.97 -13.04 12.43
CA PHE A 325 17.28 -13.41 11.87
C PHE A 325 17.34 -13.22 10.37
N ALA A 326 16.28 -13.58 9.63
CA ALA A 326 16.25 -13.47 8.18
C ALA A 326 16.25 -12.01 7.70
N ALA A 327 15.52 -11.14 8.39
CA ALA A 327 15.53 -9.70 8.13
C ALA A 327 16.83 -9.01 8.56
N GLY A 328 17.66 -9.68 9.37
CA GLY A 328 18.94 -9.16 9.84
C GLY A 328 18.85 -8.14 10.98
N ILE A 329 17.68 -7.94 11.59
CA ILE A 329 17.48 -6.96 12.66
C ILE A 329 18.23 -7.31 13.94
N VAL A 330 18.52 -8.60 14.18
CA VAL A 330 19.37 -9.08 15.28
C VAL A 330 20.84 -8.74 15.01
N ASP A 331 21.30 -8.90 13.79
CA ASP A 331 22.70 -8.79 13.42
C ASP A 331 23.16 -7.36 13.12
N ASP A 332 22.22 -6.51 12.73
CA ASP A 332 22.42 -5.10 12.38
C ASP A 332 21.15 -4.31 12.78
N PRO A 333 20.98 -4.02 14.06
CA PRO A 333 19.84 -3.24 14.54
C PRO A 333 19.85 -1.83 13.97
N PRO A 334 18.69 -1.17 13.82
CA PRO A 334 18.60 0.18 13.29
C PRO A 334 19.41 1.16 14.14
N LYS A 335 20.01 2.14 13.45
CA LYS A 335 20.76 3.26 14.06
C LYS A 335 20.04 4.53 13.66
N GLY A 336 19.47 5.24 14.62
CA GLY A 336 18.70 6.45 14.36
C GLY A 336 19.50 7.52 13.61
N ARG A 337 18.86 8.13 12.61
CA ARG A 337 19.40 9.25 11.83
C ARG A 337 18.27 10.25 11.56
N VAL A 338 18.63 11.43 11.14
CA VAL A 338 17.67 12.40 10.62
C VAL A 338 17.31 11.98 9.20
N VAL A 339 16.01 11.87 8.91
CA VAL A 339 15.51 11.60 7.55
C VAL A 339 15.96 12.73 6.61
N ASP A 340 16.47 12.37 5.43
CA ASP A 340 16.79 13.34 4.37
C ASP A 340 15.52 13.66 3.54
N PRO A 341 14.87 14.80 3.80
CA PRO A 341 13.62 15.13 3.12
C PRO A 341 13.81 15.45 1.63
N PHE A 342 15.01 15.83 1.20
CA PHE A 342 15.28 16.18 -0.21
C PHE A 342 15.36 14.93 -1.07
N HIS A 343 16.04 13.89 -0.60
CA HIS A 343 16.13 12.63 -1.31
C HIS A 343 14.74 11.96 -1.46
N GLY A 344 13.98 11.88 -0.38
CA GLY A 344 12.62 11.33 -0.41
C GLY A 344 11.68 12.14 -1.31
N ALA A 345 11.77 13.48 -1.29
CA ALA A 345 10.96 14.36 -2.11
C ALA A 345 11.22 14.17 -3.63
N GLU A 346 12.45 13.90 -4.05
CA GLU A 346 12.78 13.61 -5.45
C GLU A 346 12.14 12.30 -5.92
N ILE A 347 12.20 11.25 -5.10
CA ILE A 347 11.55 9.96 -5.38
C ILE A 347 10.03 10.13 -5.43
N ALA A 348 9.43 10.85 -4.47
CA ALA A 348 8.00 11.15 -4.46
C ALA A 348 7.55 11.87 -5.73
N GLN A 349 8.30 12.88 -6.18
CA GLN A 349 8.01 13.59 -7.42
C GLN A 349 8.06 12.68 -8.65
N MET A 350 9.08 11.84 -8.75
CA MET A 350 9.23 10.91 -9.87
C MET A 350 8.07 9.91 -9.94
N ILE A 351 7.63 9.38 -8.80
CA ILE A 351 6.48 8.47 -8.74
C ILE A 351 5.19 9.20 -9.12
N ALA A 352 4.96 10.42 -8.61
CA ALA A 352 3.80 11.23 -8.97
C ALA A 352 3.76 11.54 -10.48
N GLU A 353 4.90 11.88 -11.10
CA GLU A 353 5.01 12.13 -12.54
C GLU A 353 4.70 10.88 -13.37
N GLN A 354 5.19 9.71 -12.96
CA GLN A 354 5.03 8.46 -13.69
C GLN A 354 3.70 7.76 -13.43
N GLY A 355 3.07 8.00 -12.28
CA GLY A 355 1.78 7.41 -11.88
C GLY A 355 0.58 8.27 -12.26
N SER A 356 0.77 9.54 -12.59
CA SER A 356 -0.31 10.39 -13.10
C SER A 356 -0.80 9.91 -14.46
N VAL A 357 -2.12 9.85 -14.64
CA VAL A 357 -2.77 9.30 -15.85
C VAL A 357 -3.47 10.38 -16.63
N LEU A 358 -3.06 10.60 -17.86
CA LEU A 358 -3.77 11.48 -18.80
C LEU A 358 -4.99 10.73 -19.36
N LEU A 359 -6.18 11.06 -18.86
CA LEU A 359 -7.43 10.37 -19.19
C LEU A 359 -8.01 10.85 -20.53
N LYS A 360 -7.97 12.15 -20.79
CA LYS A 360 -8.50 12.80 -22.00
C LYS A 360 -7.59 13.95 -22.43
N ASN A 361 -7.40 14.12 -23.75
CA ASN A 361 -6.64 15.24 -24.31
C ASN A 361 -7.16 15.61 -25.71
N ALA A 362 -8.34 16.22 -25.75
CA ALA A 362 -8.96 16.65 -26.99
C ALA A 362 -8.16 17.79 -27.62
N ASN A 363 -8.05 17.79 -28.97
CA ASN A 363 -7.37 18.80 -29.74
C ASN A 363 -5.93 19.13 -29.30
N ARG A 364 -5.26 18.16 -28.64
CA ARG A 364 -3.92 18.36 -28.08
C ARG A 364 -3.84 19.58 -27.16
N THR A 365 -4.85 19.77 -26.30
CA THR A 365 -4.91 20.85 -25.31
C THR A 365 -3.70 20.84 -24.38
N LEU A 366 -3.23 19.67 -24.02
CA LEU A 366 -1.98 19.43 -23.29
C LEU A 366 -0.90 18.86 -24.24
N PRO A 367 0.38 19.16 -24.03
CA PRO A 367 0.90 20.06 -23.00
C PRO A 367 0.61 21.55 -23.32
N LEU A 368 0.51 22.35 -22.25
CA LEU A 368 0.38 23.80 -22.34
C LEU A 368 1.67 24.45 -22.84
N ASP A 369 1.55 25.42 -23.71
CA ASP A 369 2.68 26.26 -24.15
C ASP A 369 2.76 27.52 -23.29
N ALA A 370 3.71 27.51 -22.32
CA ALA A 370 3.91 28.61 -21.39
C ALA A 370 4.21 29.98 -22.09
N HIS A 371 4.79 29.96 -23.28
CA HIS A 371 5.15 31.18 -23.99
C HIS A 371 3.92 31.88 -24.64
N ASN A 372 2.90 31.12 -24.98
CA ASN A 372 1.69 31.60 -25.63
C ASN A 372 0.53 31.88 -24.68
N LEU A 373 0.67 31.51 -23.38
CA LEU A 373 -0.36 31.76 -22.36
C LEU A 373 -0.19 33.14 -21.75
N LYS A 374 -1.28 33.91 -21.68
CA LYS A 374 -1.36 35.23 -21.00
C LYS A 374 -2.10 35.14 -19.67
N SER A 375 -3.00 34.16 -19.54
CA SER A 375 -3.83 34.04 -18.35
C SER A 375 -4.28 32.60 -18.09
N ILE A 376 -4.27 32.18 -16.82
CA ILE A 376 -4.73 30.88 -16.34
C ILE A 376 -5.70 31.10 -15.20
N ALA A 377 -6.91 30.55 -15.28
CA ALA A 377 -7.81 30.43 -14.15
C ALA A 377 -7.52 29.11 -13.45
N LEU A 378 -7.11 29.15 -12.17
CA LEU A 378 -6.91 27.99 -11.33
C LEU A 378 -8.03 27.91 -10.32
N ILE A 379 -8.86 26.86 -10.42
CA ILE A 379 -10.15 26.78 -9.74
C ILE A 379 -10.23 25.48 -8.93
N GLY A 380 -10.72 25.54 -7.69
CA GLY A 380 -10.93 24.38 -6.83
C GLY A 380 -10.40 24.57 -5.43
N SER A 381 -10.97 23.88 -4.48
CA SER A 381 -10.68 24.05 -3.03
C SER A 381 -9.25 23.63 -2.64
N ARG A 382 -8.60 22.81 -3.44
CA ARG A 382 -7.23 22.31 -3.19
C ARG A 382 -6.22 22.74 -4.24
N ALA A 383 -6.59 23.60 -5.17
CA ALA A 383 -5.69 24.07 -6.22
C ALA A 383 -4.48 24.86 -5.70
N ASP A 384 -4.53 25.35 -4.45
CA ASP A 384 -3.42 26.03 -3.78
C ASP A 384 -2.61 25.16 -2.83
N THR A 385 -3.14 24.04 -2.35
CA THR A 385 -2.50 23.17 -1.34
C THR A 385 -2.36 21.71 -1.72
N SER A 386 -3.13 21.21 -2.73
CA SER A 386 -3.24 19.79 -3.10
C SER A 386 -3.90 18.90 -2.02
N VAL A 387 -4.30 17.70 -2.38
CA VAL A 387 -4.69 16.63 -1.44
C VAL A 387 -3.50 15.69 -1.31
N LEU A 388 -2.80 15.76 -0.20
CA LEU A 388 -1.53 15.07 -0.05
C LEU A 388 -1.68 13.56 0.12
N SER A 389 -2.70 13.10 0.86
CA SER A 389 -2.92 11.70 1.22
C SER A 389 -4.38 11.44 1.62
N GLY A 390 -4.77 10.16 1.68
CA GLY A 390 -5.94 9.72 2.40
C GLY A 390 -5.72 9.66 3.92
N GLY A 391 -6.79 9.37 4.68
CA GLY A 391 -6.79 9.35 6.14
C GLY A 391 -6.67 7.96 6.74
N GLY A 392 -6.37 7.88 8.03
CA GLY A 392 -6.27 6.63 8.79
C GLY A 392 -4.85 6.24 9.17
N SER A 393 -4.61 4.94 9.34
CA SER A 393 -3.28 4.42 9.71
C SER A 393 -2.20 4.72 8.67
N ALA A 394 -2.56 4.84 7.39
CA ALA A 394 -1.64 5.18 6.30
C ALA A 394 -1.15 6.64 6.30
N GLN A 395 -1.69 7.51 7.15
CA GLN A 395 -1.24 8.90 7.21
C GLN A 395 0.22 9.04 7.64
N VAL A 396 0.92 10.02 7.07
CA VAL A 396 2.33 10.31 7.32
C VAL A 396 2.48 11.76 7.74
N ASP A 397 3.44 12.03 8.62
CA ASP A 397 3.87 13.37 8.95
C ASP A 397 5.02 13.79 8.02
N PRO A 398 4.74 14.57 6.94
CA PRO A 398 5.79 15.00 6.01
C PRO A 398 6.70 16.06 6.65
N PRO A 399 7.90 16.26 6.11
CA PRO A 399 8.79 17.32 6.58
C PRO A 399 8.09 18.69 6.62
N GLY A 400 8.13 19.34 7.79
CA GLY A 400 7.55 20.66 8.00
C GLY A 400 6.04 20.68 8.22
N GLY A 401 5.39 19.54 8.40
CA GLY A 401 3.98 19.50 8.71
C GLY A 401 3.53 18.10 9.06
N GLY A 402 2.33 17.98 9.61
CA GLY A 402 1.70 16.72 9.95
C GLY A 402 0.34 16.61 9.30
N SER A 403 -0.10 15.41 8.98
CA SER A 403 -1.49 15.11 8.71
C SER A 403 -2.16 14.63 9.98
N SER A 404 -3.42 14.98 10.23
CA SER A 404 -4.16 14.44 11.37
C SER A 404 -5.34 13.62 10.89
N VAL A 405 -5.65 12.55 11.63
CA VAL A 405 -6.85 11.72 11.40
C VAL A 405 -8.14 12.58 11.49
N PHE A 406 -8.08 13.69 12.20
CA PHE A 406 -9.26 14.51 12.58
C PHE A 406 -9.25 15.93 12.03
N GLY A 407 -8.38 16.27 11.07
CA GLY A 407 -8.35 17.61 10.50
C GLY A 407 -7.20 17.84 9.52
N ASP A 408 -7.24 18.98 8.83
CA ASP A 408 -6.16 19.42 7.94
C ASP A 408 -5.10 20.19 8.76
N PRO A 409 -3.97 19.58 9.14
CA PRO A 409 -2.91 20.30 9.82
C PRO A 409 -2.22 21.28 8.88
N PRO A 410 -1.57 22.32 9.39
CA PRO A 410 -0.74 23.16 8.57
C PRO A 410 0.39 22.35 7.96
N VAL A 411 0.49 22.35 6.65
CA VAL A 411 1.64 21.80 5.91
C VAL A 411 2.62 22.93 5.63
N TRP A 412 3.80 22.85 6.21
CA TRP A 412 4.81 23.92 6.16
C TRP A 412 5.55 23.97 4.82
N PHE A 413 5.67 22.83 4.14
CA PHE A 413 6.17 22.71 2.77
C PHE A 413 5.07 22.21 1.84
N PRO A 414 3.97 22.97 1.67
CA PRO A 414 2.91 22.52 0.79
C PRO A 414 3.43 22.43 -0.63
N SER A 415 3.20 21.32 -1.28
CA SER A 415 3.39 21.16 -2.71
C SER A 415 2.22 21.85 -3.41
N SER A 416 2.29 23.17 -3.53
CA SER A 416 1.21 23.99 -4.05
C SER A 416 1.13 23.95 -5.57
N PRO A 417 0.06 23.37 -6.17
CA PRO A 417 -0.16 23.43 -7.61
C PRO A 417 -0.16 24.88 -8.13
N LEU A 418 -0.79 25.80 -7.40
CA LEU A 418 -0.81 27.23 -7.74
C LEU A 418 0.60 27.81 -7.90
N LYS A 419 1.48 27.56 -6.93
CA LYS A 419 2.85 28.08 -6.98
C LYS A 419 3.67 27.41 -8.10
N ALA A 420 3.55 26.10 -8.24
CA ALA A 420 4.28 25.35 -9.25
C ALA A 420 3.86 25.70 -10.67
N ILE A 421 2.55 25.84 -10.95
CA ILE A 421 2.01 26.26 -12.23
C ILE A 421 2.44 27.71 -12.53
N ALA A 422 2.36 28.63 -11.56
CA ALA A 422 2.80 30.00 -11.74
C ALA A 422 4.31 30.09 -12.04
N ALA A 423 5.13 29.25 -11.41
CA ALA A 423 6.57 29.20 -11.68
C ALA A 423 6.90 28.70 -13.09
N LYS A 424 6.09 27.82 -13.70
CA LYS A 424 6.24 27.36 -15.09
C LYS A 424 5.69 28.37 -16.10
N ALA A 425 4.61 29.05 -15.79
CA ALA A 425 3.92 29.99 -16.67
C ALA A 425 4.26 31.46 -16.34
N ARG A 426 5.54 31.80 -16.23
CA ARG A 426 6.03 33.12 -15.75
C ARG A 426 5.49 34.31 -16.54
N GLY A 427 5.10 34.12 -17.81
CA GLY A 427 4.50 35.15 -18.65
C GLY A 427 2.99 35.31 -18.50
N ALA A 428 2.32 34.38 -17.82
CA ALA A 428 0.88 34.35 -17.66
C ALA A 428 0.43 34.85 -16.27
N LYS A 429 -0.69 35.55 -16.24
CA LYS A 429 -1.38 35.87 -14.96
C LYS A 429 -2.15 34.65 -14.47
N VAL A 430 -1.74 34.06 -13.38
CA VAL A 430 -2.49 32.96 -12.73
C VAL A 430 -3.46 33.54 -11.72
N ALA A 431 -4.75 33.26 -11.88
CA ALA A 431 -5.81 33.75 -11.04
C ALA A 431 -6.50 32.59 -10.32
N TYR A 432 -6.37 32.53 -8.99
CA TYR A 432 -6.96 31.50 -8.16
C TYR A 432 -8.39 31.81 -7.75
N ASP A 433 -9.24 30.78 -7.70
CA ASP A 433 -10.57 30.78 -7.10
C ASP A 433 -10.84 29.43 -6.42
N ALA A 434 -11.23 29.44 -5.17
CA ALA A 434 -11.48 28.20 -4.41
C ALA A 434 -12.69 27.38 -4.93
N GLY A 435 -13.43 27.88 -5.91
CA GLY A 435 -14.54 27.14 -6.54
C GLY A 435 -15.80 27.01 -5.67
N THR A 436 -15.89 27.73 -4.57
CA THR A 436 -17.06 27.68 -3.65
C THR A 436 -18.33 28.30 -4.24
N ASP A 437 -18.18 29.13 -5.27
CA ASP A 437 -19.26 29.76 -6.03
C ASP A 437 -19.06 29.50 -7.53
N ALA A 438 -19.84 28.59 -8.09
CA ALA A 438 -19.69 28.18 -9.48
C ALA A 438 -19.91 29.32 -10.50
N PRO A 439 -20.89 30.22 -10.38
CA PRO A 439 -21.02 31.41 -11.24
C PRO A 439 -19.80 32.32 -11.22
N ARG A 440 -19.23 32.60 -10.06
CA ARG A 440 -18.01 33.42 -9.93
C ARG A 440 -16.82 32.74 -10.58
N ALA A 441 -16.64 31.43 -10.32
CA ALA A 441 -15.58 30.62 -10.93
C ALA A 441 -15.71 30.59 -12.46
N ALA A 442 -16.91 30.43 -13.00
CA ALA A 442 -17.17 30.45 -14.43
C ALA A 442 -16.85 31.83 -15.05
N ALA A 443 -17.22 32.94 -14.38
CA ALA A 443 -16.89 34.30 -14.84
C ALA A 443 -15.36 34.51 -14.89
N ARG A 444 -14.63 33.98 -13.89
CA ARG A 444 -13.16 34.01 -13.89
C ARG A 444 -12.58 33.19 -15.03
N ALA A 445 -13.06 31.98 -15.23
CA ALA A 445 -12.63 31.09 -16.31
C ALA A 445 -12.83 31.73 -17.71
N LYS A 446 -13.97 32.40 -17.91
CA LYS A 446 -14.31 33.08 -19.17
C LYS A 446 -13.29 34.15 -19.55
N SER A 447 -12.63 34.78 -18.58
CA SER A 447 -11.66 35.87 -18.81
C SER A 447 -10.23 35.38 -19.02
N CYS A 448 -9.98 34.06 -19.02
CA CYS A 448 -8.66 33.47 -19.12
C CYS A 448 -8.49 32.63 -20.38
N ASP A 449 -7.24 32.45 -20.83
CA ASP A 449 -6.91 31.62 -21.99
C ASP A 449 -7.19 30.14 -21.78
N VAL A 450 -7.04 29.68 -20.51
CA VAL A 450 -7.28 28.31 -20.07
C VAL A 450 -7.79 28.31 -18.64
N ALA A 451 -8.69 27.35 -18.31
CA ALA A 451 -9.14 27.07 -16.98
C ALA A 451 -8.64 25.69 -16.55
N ILE A 452 -8.06 25.59 -15.36
CA ILE A 452 -7.65 24.32 -14.74
C ILE A 452 -8.49 24.16 -13.47
N VAL A 453 -9.33 23.14 -13.45
CA VAL A 453 -10.25 22.84 -12.34
C VAL A 453 -9.73 21.66 -11.55
N PHE A 454 -9.50 21.84 -10.27
CA PHE A 454 -9.13 20.79 -9.35
C PHE A 454 -10.38 20.24 -8.68
N VAL A 455 -10.54 18.93 -8.75
CA VAL A 455 -11.58 18.19 -8.06
C VAL A 455 -10.94 17.13 -7.17
N ASN A 456 -11.58 16.84 -6.04
CA ASN A 456 -11.02 15.88 -5.07
C ASN A 456 -12.11 15.03 -4.43
N GLN A 457 -11.69 13.85 -3.97
CA GLN A 457 -12.54 12.88 -3.30
C GLN A 457 -11.79 12.36 -2.07
N PRO A 458 -11.98 12.98 -0.89
CA PRO A 458 -11.32 12.54 0.34
C PRO A 458 -11.77 11.14 0.73
N THR A 459 -10.81 10.24 0.97
CA THR A 459 -11.03 8.88 1.45
C THR A 459 -10.23 8.62 2.72
N THR A 460 -10.70 7.70 3.54
CA THR A 460 -10.08 7.38 4.82
C THR A 460 -10.39 5.95 5.26
N GLU A 461 -9.49 5.36 5.99
CA GLU A 461 -9.73 4.14 6.75
C GLU A 461 -10.99 4.28 7.63
N GLY A 462 -11.73 3.19 7.77
CA GLY A 462 -12.95 3.09 8.59
C GLY A 462 -14.22 3.61 7.90
N LYS A 463 -14.14 4.11 6.66
CA LYS A 463 -15.30 4.70 6.00
C LYS A 463 -15.24 4.59 4.48
N ASP A 464 -16.19 3.88 3.88
CA ASP A 464 -16.39 3.87 2.44
C ASP A 464 -17.09 5.13 1.92
N LEU A 465 -16.87 5.41 0.63
CA LEU A 465 -17.63 6.41 -0.09
C LEU A 465 -19.04 5.85 -0.38
N PRO A 466 -20.09 6.66 -0.19
CA PRO A 466 -21.45 6.22 -0.50
C PRO A 466 -21.72 6.10 -2.00
N THR A 467 -20.94 6.79 -2.83
CA THR A 467 -21.11 6.88 -4.28
C THR A 467 -19.78 7.28 -4.93
N LEU A 468 -19.63 6.97 -6.22
CA LEU A 468 -18.53 7.44 -7.05
C LEU A 468 -18.63 8.93 -7.43
N THR A 469 -19.77 9.58 -7.15
CA THR A 469 -19.97 11.01 -7.44
C THR A 469 -19.04 11.87 -6.59
N LEU A 470 -18.45 12.88 -7.19
CA LEU A 470 -17.59 13.84 -6.48
C LEU A 470 -18.38 14.62 -5.41
N PRO A 471 -17.87 14.75 -4.18
CA PRO A 471 -18.55 15.46 -3.11
C PRO A 471 -18.64 16.97 -3.38
N ASN A 472 -19.47 17.68 -2.55
CA ASN A 472 -19.53 19.14 -2.51
C ASN A 472 -19.94 19.81 -3.86
N ASN A 473 -20.77 19.15 -4.66
CA ASN A 473 -21.24 19.66 -5.96
C ASN A 473 -20.12 20.02 -6.95
N GLN A 474 -18.97 19.34 -6.87
CA GLN A 474 -17.82 19.62 -7.75
C GLN A 474 -18.17 19.37 -9.23
N ASP A 475 -19.05 18.40 -9.54
CA ASP A 475 -19.52 18.18 -10.91
C ASP A 475 -20.18 19.42 -11.49
N ARG A 476 -21.02 20.12 -10.71
CA ARG A 476 -21.64 21.38 -11.10
C ARG A 476 -20.62 22.50 -11.30
N LEU A 477 -19.58 22.54 -10.51
CA LEU A 477 -18.47 23.50 -10.68
C LEU A 477 -17.78 23.29 -12.01
N VAL A 478 -17.39 22.03 -12.32
CA VAL A 478 -16.76 21.67 -13.60
C VAL A 478 -17.65 22.04 -14.77
N ASP A 479 -18.94 21.72 -14.71
CA ASP A 479 -19.93 22.05 -15.74
C ASP A 479 -20.04 23.55 -16.01
N ALA A 480 -20.11 24.36 -14.96
CA ALA A 480 -20.18 25.81 -15.07
C ALA A 480 -18.92 26.40 -15.72
N VAL A 481 -17.76 25.93 -15.30
CA VAL A 481 -16.45 26.37 -15.82
C VAL A 481 -16.28 25.94 -17.31
N ALA A 482 -16.58 24.68 -17.62
CA ALA A 482 -16.46 24.15 -19.00
C ALA A 482 -17.41 24.86 -19.97
N SER A 483 -18.60 25.26 -19.50
CA SER A 483 -19.52 26.07 -20.29
C SER A 483 -19.00 27.48 -20.58
N ALA A 484 -18.18 28.02 -19.67
CA ALA A 484 -17.63 29.37 -19.78
C ALA A 484 -16.30 29.43 -20.57
N ASN A 485 -15.50 28.35 -20.49
CA ASN A 485 -14.20 28.27 -21.16
C ASN A 485 -14.02 26.90 -21.84
N PRO A 486 -13.98 26.83 -23.18
CA PRO A 486 -13.81 25.56 -23.91
C PRO A 486 -12.43 24.91 -23.70
N ARG A 487 -11.42 25.64 -23.22
CA ARG A 487 -10.12 25.12 -22.87
C ARG A 487 -10.06 24.80 -21.36
N THR A 488 -11.06 24.07 -20.88
CA THR A 488 -11.10 23.59 -19.51
C THR A 488 -10.36 22.26 -19.39
N ILE A 489 -9.42 22.20 -18.44
CA ILE A 489 -8.66 21.03 -18.04
C ILE A 489 -9.13 20.66 -16.63
N VAL A 490 -9.41 19.40 -16.35
CA VAL A 490 -9.74 18.93 -15.00
C VAL A 490 -8.58 18.09 -14.46
N VAL A 491 -8.17 18.39 -13.25
CA VAL A 491 -7.20 17.62 -12.46
C VAL A 491 -7.95 16.95 -11.32
N LEU A 492 -7.87 15.63 -11.28
CA LEU A 492 -8.50 14.84 -10.22
C LEU A 492 -7.44 14.44 -9.18
N GLU A 493 -7.78 14.66 -7.91
CA GLU A 493 -7.01 14.22 -6.74
C GLU A 493 -7.89 13.25 -5.94
N THR A 494 -7.86 11.95 -6.33
CA THR A 494 -8.75 10.91 -5.77
C THR A 494 -7.99 9.71 -5.23
N GLY A 495 -8.58 9.01 -4.28
CA GLY A 495 -8.01 7.78 -3.72
C GLY A 495 -8.40 6.51 -4.50
N GLY A 496 -9.24 6.66 -5.51
CA GLY A 496 -9.78 5.59 -6.34
C GLY A 496 -10.66 6.15 -7.45
N PRO A 497 -11.45 5.33 -8.15
CA PRO A 497 -12.29 5.77 -9.25
C PRO A 497 -13.35 6.79 -8.84
N ALA A 498 -13.63 7.73 -9.71
CA ALA A 498 -14.72 8.71 -9.59
C ALA A 498 -15.56 8.77 -10.87
N ALA A 499 -16.86 9.02 -10.73
CA ALA A 499 -17.73 9.30 -11.86
C ALA A 499 -17.46 10.73 -12.41
N MET A 500 -17.51 10.88 -13.74
CA MET A 500 -17.22 12.15 -14.43
C MET A 500 -18.31 12.48 -15.44
N PRO A 501 -19.51 12.89 -15.02
CA PRO A 501 -20.63 13.16 -15.93
C PRO A 501 -20.34 14.30 -16.92
N TRP A 502 -19.35 15.11 -16.62
CA TRP A 502 -18.91 16.28 -17.40
C TRP A 502 -17.76 15.96 -18.39
N ILE A 503 -17.29 14.71 -18.49
CA ILE A 503 -16.04 14.39 -19.22
C ILE A 503 -16.07 14.84 -20.69
N ASP A 504 -17.22 14.76 -21.37
CA ASP A 504 -17.34 15.15 -22.77
C ASP A 504 -17.24 16.67 -22.99
N ARG A 505 -17.48 17.47 -21.95
CA ARG A 505 -17.51 18.93 -21.98
C ARG A 505 -16.16 19.58 -21.73
N VAL A 506 -15.17 18.84 -21.26
CA VAL A 506 -13.82 19.34 -20.96
C VAL A 506 -12.83 18.97 -22.05
N SER A 507 -11.79 19.78 -22.24
CA SER A 507 -10.80 19.57 -23.30
C SER A 507 -9.71 18.56 -22.86
N ALA A 508 -9.40 18.46 -21.56
CA ALA A 508 -8.49 17.48 -21.03
C ALA A 508 -8.88 17.10 -19.61
N ALA A 509 -8.50 15.88 -19.19
CA ALA A 509 -8.63 15.39 -17.81
C ALA A 509 -7.39 14.58 -17.44
N MET A 510 -6.90 14.77 -16.23
CA MET A 510 -5.74 14.08 -15.68
C MET A 510 -6.02 13.62 -14.26
N GLU A 511 -5.85 12.33 -13.99
CA GLU A 511 -5.87 11.76 -12.65
C GLU A 511 -4.45 11.80 -12.08
N ILE A 512 -4.27 12.43 -10.92
CA ILE A 512 -2.98 12.48 -10.23
C ILE A 512 -2.99 11.77 -8.88
N TRP A 513 -4.11 11.14 -8.56
CA TRP A 513 -4.34 10.41 -7.31
C TRP A 513 -4.11 11.32 -6.08
N TYR A 514 -3.62 10.77 -4.97
CA TYR A 514 -3.01 11.57 -3.90
C TYR A 514 -1.51 11.63 -4.16
N PRO A 515 -0.98 12.77 -4.61
CA PRO A 515 0.33 12.83 -5.25
C PRO A 515 1.52 13.01 -4.27
N GLY A 516 1.27 13.00 -2.96
CA GLY A 516 2.32 13.15 -1.96
C GLY A 516 2.97 14.54 -1.92
N ILE A 517 4.17 14.59 -1.31
CA ILE A 517 4.82 15.85 -0.92
C ILE A 517 5.27 16.74 -2.08
N ARG A 518 5.37 16.21 -3.32
CA ARG A 518 5.84 16.94 -4.52
C ARG A 518 4.82 16.92 -5.66
N GLY A 519 3.55 16.70 -5.34
CA GLY A 519 2.47 16.58 -6.32
C GLY A 519 2.28 17.83 -7.19
N GLY A 520 2.39 19.04 -6.62
CA GLY A 520 2.25 20.29 -7.38
C GLY A 520 3.34 20.49 -8.42
N GLU A 521 4.58 20.17 -8.10
CA GLU A 521 5.72 20.23 -9.01
C GLU A 521 5.62 19.16 -10.10
N ALA A 522 5.22 17.93 -9.74
CA ALA A 522 4.98 16.85 -10.68
C ALA A 522 3.88 17.22 -11.69
N LEU A 523 2.74 17.69 -11.19
CA LEU A 523 1.64 18.16 -12.02
C LEU A 523 2.06 19.29 -12.96
N ALA A 524 2.79 20.29 -12.48
CA ALA A 524 3.26 21.37 -13.32
C ALA A 524 4.20 20.87 -14.44
N ASN A 525 5.08 19.91 -14.16
CA ASN A 525 5.93 19.27 -15.16
C ASN A 525 5.11 18.55 -16.23
N LEU A 526 4.06 17.85 -15.84
CA LEU A 526 3.14 17.17 -16.76
C LEU A 526 2.34 18.17 -17.61
N LEU A 527 1.68 19.14 -16.99
CA LEU A 527 0.85 20.13 -17.70
C LEU A 527 1.61 20.91 -18.76
N PHE A 528 2.88 21.24 -18.52
CA PHE A 528 3.73 22.00 -19.44
C PHE A 528 4.67 21.11 -20.29
N GLY A 529 4.50 19.79 -20.25
CA GLY A 529 5.22 18.85 -21.11
C GLY A 529 6.72 18.74 -20.86
N VAL A 530 7.18 19.09 -19.65
CA VAL A 530 8.55 18.80 -19.18
C VAL A 530 8.69 17.29 -19.01
N VAL A 531 7.64 16.64 -18.51
CA VAL A 531 7.48 15.19 -18.44
C VAL A 531 6.31 14.78 -19.33
N ASN A 532 6.48 13.70 -20.09
CA ASN A 532 5.43 13.10 -20.90
C ASN A 532 4.66 12.08 -20.03
N PRO A 533 3.32 12.20 -19.87
CA PRO A 533 2.54 11.23 -19.09
C PRO A 533 2.76 9.81 -19.62
N SER A 534 2.92 8.87 -18.71
CA SER A 534 3.10 7.43 -19.02
C SER A 534 2.26 6.51 -18.14
N GLY A 535 1.62 7.04 -17.09
CA GLY A 535 0.78 6.27 -16.19
C GLY A 535 -0.42 5.64 -16.92
N LYS A 536 -0.83 4.46 -16.45
CA LYS A 536 -2.03 3.76 -16.90
C LYS A 536 -2.90 3.41 -15.71
N LEU A 537 -4.21 3.43 -15.87
CA LEU A 537 -5.16 3.13 -14.80
C LEU A 537 -4.96 1.70 -14.27
N PRO A 538 -4.73 1.51 -12.96
CA PRO A 538 -4.70 0.19 -12.32
C PRO A 538 -6.10 -0.28 -11.90
N VAL A 539 -7.13 0.50 -12.22
CA VAL A 539 -8.53 0.26 -11.87
C VAL A 539 -9.45 0.85 -12.93
N THR A 540 -10.56 0.17 -13.20
CA THR A 540 -11.60 0.62 -14.12
C THR A 540 -12.40 1.79 -13.54
N PHE A 541 -12.63 2.83 -14.31
CA PHE A 541 -13.53 3.93 -13.95
C PHE A 541 -14.92 3.65 -14.54
N ALA A 542 -15.92 3.47 -13.69
CA ALA A 542 -17.30 3.31 -14.09
C ALA A 542 -17.94 4.65 -14.47
N LYS A 543 -18.97 4.62 -15.33
CA LYS A 543 -19.77 5.83 -15.64
C LYS A 543 -20.64 6.24 -14.44
N SER A 544 -21.11 5.25 -13.66
CA SER A 544 -21.94 5.45 -12.47
C SER A 544 -21.91 4.25 -11.55
N ASP A 545 -22.44 4.41 -10.33
CA ASP A 545 -22.61 3.32 -9.37
C ASP A 545 -23.48 2.17 -9.92
N ALA A 546 -24.43 2.46 -10.81
CA ALA A 546 -25.32 1.44 -11.41
C ALA A 546 -24.60 0.46 -12.35
N ASP A 547 -23.39 0.77 -12.77
CA ASP A 547 -22.57 -0.09 -13.63
C ASP A 547 -21.75 -1.12 -12.84
N LEU A 548 -21.61 -0.91 -11.53
CA LEU A 548 -20.85 -1.78 -10.63
C LEU A 548 -21.59 -3.09 -10.32
N PRO A 549 -20.89 -4.18 -9.93
CA PRO A 549 -21.49 -5.40 -9.42
C PRO A 549 -22.46 -5.13 -8.25
N HIS A 550 -22.06 -4.24 -7.36
CA HIS A 550 -22.86 -3.75 -6.24
C HIS A 550 -23.18 -2.27 -6.45
N PRO A 551 -24.39 -1.89 -6.91
CA PRO A 551 -24.77 -0.48 -7.06
C PRO A 551 -24.75 0.32 -5.77
N LYS A 552 -24.83 -0.36 -4.60
CA LYS A 552 -24.59 0.19 -3.26
C LYS A 552 -23.54 -0.64 -2.55
N VAL A 553 -22.70 0.00 -1.73
CA VAL A 553 -21.77 -0.70 -0.85
C VAL A 553 -22.57 -1.58 0.12
N PRO A 554 -22.30 -2.89 0.19
CA PRO A 554 -22.99 -3.78 1.12
C PRO A 554 -22.91 -3.26 2.57
N GLY A 555 -24.06 -3.21 3.24
CA GLY A 555 -24.13 -2.75 4.63
C GLY A 555 -24.10 -1.22 4.85
N ILE A 556 -23.92 -0.38 3.82
CA ILE A 556 -23.80 1.10 3.97
C ILE A 556 -25.05 1.74 4.63
N ASP A 557 -26.20 1.16 4.44
CA ASP A 557 -27.47 1.64 5.02
C ASP A 557 -27.78 1.04 6.41
N LEU A 558 -26.97 0.10 6.90
CA LEU A 558 -27.14 -0.47 8.23
C LEU A 558 -26.95 0.59 9.31
N ARG A 559 -27.75 0.47 10.37
CA ARG A 559 -27.66 1.34 11.54
C ARG A 559 -27.62 0.48 12.80
N PRO A 560 -26.92 0.92 13.85
CA PRO A 560 -27.01 0.27 15.16
C PRO A 560 -28.46 0.13 15.62
N ALA A 561 -28.75 -0.87 16.44
CA ALA A 561 -30.05 -1.03 17.06
C ALA A 561 -30.45 0.22 17.86
N ALA A 562 -31.75 0.45 18.04
CA ALA A 562 -32.27 1.58 18.81
C ALA A 562 -31.66 1.56 20.24
N GLY A 563 -30.93 2.60 20.59
CA GLY A 563 -30.18 2.68 21.86
C GLY A 563 -28.67 2.74 21.71
N GLY A 564 -28.15 2.68 20.49
CA GLY A 564 -26.71 2.64 20.19
C GLY A 564 -26.16 1.21 20.21
N GLY A 565 -24.89 1.06 19.83
CA GLY A 565 -24.21 -0.24 19.77
C GLY A 565 -23.53 -0.48 18.43
N GLU A 566 -23.02 -1.71 18.26
CA GLU A 566 -22.42 -2.15 17.01
C GLU A 566 -23.46 -2.37 15.91
N LEU A 567 -23.04 -2.29 14.66
CA LEU A 567 -23.87 -2.70 13.53
C LEU A 567 -24.22 -4.20 13.64
N PRO A 568 -25.42 -4.64 13.17
CA PRO A 568 -25.71 -6.07 13.12
C PRO A 568 -24.76 -6.78 12.15
N PRO A 569 -24.31 -8.01 12.46
CA PRO A 569 -23.54 -8.83 11.51
C PRO A 569 -24.30 -9.01 10.21
N PHE A 570 -23.57 -9.02 9.07
CA PHE A 570 -24.15 -9.20 7.74
C PHE A 570 -23.16 -9.92 6.81
N ASP A 571 -23.70 -10.56 5.78
CA ASP A 571 -22.91 -11.16 4.72
C ASP A 571 -22.61 -10.14 3.61
N ILE A 572 -21.40 -10.20 3.06
CA ILE A 572 -20.96 -9.48 1.89
C ILE A 572 -20.83 -10.52 0.78
N ASP A 573 -21.90 -10.66 -0.02
CA ASP A 573 -21.98 -11.67 -1.07
C ASP A 573 -21.31 -11.16 -2.35
N TYR A 574 -20.08 -11.55 -2.62
CA TYR A 574 -19.36 -11.23 -3.86
C TYR A 574 -19.84 -12.12 -5.02
N THR A 575 -21.08 -11.87 -5.47
CA THR A 575 -21.77 -12.66 -6.50
C THR A 575 -21.12 -12.57 -7.87
N GLU A 576 -20.34 -11.54 -8.13
CA GLU A 576 -19.56 -11.37 -9.36
C GLU A 576 -18.42 -12.41 -9.48
N GLY A 577 -17.98 -13.00 -8.37
CA GLY A 577 -17.01 -14.09 -8.33
C GLY A 577 -15.65 -13.72 -8.95
N LEU A 578 -15.31 -14.32 -10.10
CA LEU A 578 -14.07 -14.06 -10.84
C LEU A 578 -14.04 -12.69 -11.54
N LYS A 579 -15.18 -12.03 -11.66
CA LYS A 579 -15.34 -10.82 -12.48
C LYS A 579 -14.98 -9.54 -11.71
N VAL A 580 -13.76 -9.44 -11.20
CA VAL A 580 -13.28 -8.23 -10.54
C VAL A 580 -12.90 -7.17 -11.56
N GLY A 581 -13.31 -5.91 -11.33
CA GLY A 581 -12.90 -4.77 -12.12
C GLY A 581 -13.23 -4.90 -13.61
N TYR A 582 -12.24 -4.69 -14.51
CA TYR A 582 -12.44 -4.76 -15.96
C TYR A 582 -13.07 -6.08 -16.43
N LYS A 583 -12.85 -7.17 -15.69
CA LYS A 583 -13.42 -8.49 -16.04
C LYS A 583 -14.95 -8.50 -15.91
N TRP A 584 -15.51 -7.68 -15.00
CA TRP A 584 -16.95 -7.46 -14.89
C TRP A 584 -17.48 -6.72 -16.11
N PHE A 585 -16.87 -5.62 -16.50
CA PHE A 585 -17.30 -4.83 -17.64
C PHE A 585 -17.23 -5.63 -18.94
N ASP A 586 -16.16 -6.38 -19.15
CA ASP A 586 -16.01 -7.26 -20.32
C ASP A 586 -17.06 -8.38 -20.34
N ALA A 587 -17.31 -9.04 -19.20
CA ALA A 587 -18.25 -10.18 -19.13
C ALA A 587 -19.72 -9.76 -19.26
N GLU A 588 -20.07 -8.57 -18.75
CA GLU A 588 -21.42 -8.02 -18.80
C GLU A 588 -21.66 -7.14 -20.04
N ASN A 589 -20.68 -7.05 -20.97
CA ASN A 589 -20.72 -6.16 -22.15
C ASN A 589 -21.05 -4.70 -21.79
N LYS A 590 -20.55 -4.22 -20.65
CA LYS A 590 -20.68 -2.84 -20.20
C LYS A 590 -19.48 -2.02 -20.67
N GLU A 591 -19.71 -0.85 -21.24
CA GLU A 591 -18.65 0.08 -21.58
C GLU A 591 -18.29 0.94 -20.37
N PRO A 592 -17.06 0.84 -19.82
CA PRO A 592 -16.63 1.70 -18.73
C PRO A 592 -16.44 3.16 -19.19
N LEU A 593 -16.29 4.08 -18.26
CA LEU A 593 -15.88 5.45 -18.56
C LEU A 593 -14.43 5.47 -19.07
N PHE A 594 -13.55 4.79 -18.33
CA PHE A 594 -12.17 4.49 -18.73
C PHE A 594 -11.82 3.06 -18.31
N ALA A 595 -11.28 2.30 -19.24
CA ALA A 595 -10.90 0.91 -18.98
C ALA A 595 -9.63 0.81 -18.11
N PHE A 596 -9.49 -0.27 -17.38
CA PHE A 596 -8.22 -0.70 -16.81
C PHE A 596 -7.10 -0.66 -17.87
N GLY A 597 -5.93 -0.16 -17.52
CA GLY A 597 -4.81 0.00 -18.46
C GLY A 597 -4.90 1.22 -19.36
N HIS A 598 -5.98 2.04 -19.27
CA HIS A 598 -6.10 3.28 -20.04
C HIS A 598 -5.13 4.35 -19.54
N GLY A 599 -4.58 5.12 -20.47
CA GLY A 599 -3.77 6.31 -20.22
C GLY A 599 -3.16 6.81 -21.53
N LEU A 600 -3.23 8.11 -21.75
CA LEU A 600 -2.73 8.79 -22.95
C LEU A 600 -1.30 9.30 -22.75
N SER A 601 -0.64 9.60 -23.87
CA SER A 601 0.70 10.19 -23.91
C SER A 601 0.70 11.41 -24.83
N TYR A 602 1.69 12.29 -24.72
CA TYR A 602 1.94 13.38 -25.67
C TYR A 602 2.65 12.92 -26.94
N THR A 603 2.97 11.62 -27.02
CA THR A 603 3.50 10.96 -28.24
C THR A 603 2.58 9.83 -28.65
N THR A 604 2.88 9.15 -29.75
CA THR A 604 2.12 8.01 -30.27
C THR A 604 3.01 6.80 -30.42
N PHE A 605 2.43 5.60 -30.23
CA PHE A 605 3.14 4.34 -30.34
C PHE A 605 2.43 3.43 -31.33
N GLU A 606 3.22 2.60 -32.01
CA GLU A 606 2.75 1.61 -32.98
C GLU A 606 3.25 0.22 -32.56
N TYR A 607 2.34 -0.73 -32.53
CA TYR A 607 2.62 -2.14 -32.30
C TYR A 607 2.58 -2.91 -33.59
N SER A 608 3.56 -3.77 -33.84
CA SER A 608 3.63 -4.58 -35.05
C SER A 608 4.30 -5.93 -34.82
N GLY A 609 4.09 -6.88 -35.75
CA GLY A 609 4.81 -8.16 -35.77
C GLY A 609 4.55 -9.05 -34.58
N ILE A 610 3.33 -9.05 -34.00
CA ILE A 610 3.00 -9.88 -32.85
C ILE A 610 3.13 -11.36 -33.19
N GLN A 611 3.82 -12.09 -32.32
CA GLN A 611 3.94 -13.55 -32.32
C GLN A 611 3.71 -14.07 -30.91
N ALA A 612 2.84 -15.06 -30.74
CA ALA A 612 2.52 -15.65 -29.47
C ALA A 612 2.72 -17.16 -29.49
N SER A 613 3.22 -17.70 -28.38
CA SER A 613 3.27 -19.13 -28.05
C SER A 613 2.70 -19.33 -26.64
N LEU A 614 2.67 -20.55 -26.12
CA LEU A 614 2.16 -20.83 -24.79
C LEU A 614 2.98 -20.17 -23.66
N ASP A 615 4.25 -19.87 -23.91
CA ASP A 615 5.23 -19.41 -22.92
C ASP A 615 5.75 -18.00 -23.17
N LYS A 616 5.38 -17.36 -24.29
CA LYS A 616 5.90 -16.02 -24.61
C LYS A 616 5.08 -15.30 -25.68
N VAL A 617 5.14 -13.97 -25.59
CA VAL A 617 4.67 -13.05 -26.64
C VAL A 617 5.84 -12.15 -27.06
N THR A 618 6.03 -11.98 -28.36
CA THR A 618 6.99 -11.03 -28.91
C THR A 618 6.31 -10.09 -29.90
N PHE A 619 6.73 -8.83 -29.91
CA PHE A 619 6.25 -7.81 -30.84
C PHE A 619 7.25 -6.67 -30.94
N THR A 620 7.08 -5.82 -31.95
CA THR A 620 7.86 -4.59 -32.09
C THR A 620 7.01 -3.40 -31.63
N LEU A 621 7.58 -2.55 -30.79
CA LEU A 621 7.01 -1.29 -30.35
C LEU A 621 7.84 -0.14 -30.88
N ARG A 622 7.17 0.86 -31.50
CA ARG A 622 7.80 2.05 -32.08
C ARG A 622 7.17 3.31 -31.56
N ASN A 623 7.95 4.32 -31.21
CA ASN A 623 7.47 5.68 -30.99
C ASN A 623 7.33 6.39 -32.35
N THR A 624 6.10 6.65 -32.77
CA THR A 624 5.79 7.27 -34.05
C THR A 624 5.62 8.79 -33.96
N GLY A 625 5.62 9.34 -32.73
CA GLY A 625 5.50 10.78 -32.51
C GLY A 625 6.82 11.52 -32.47
N SER A 626 6.75 12.80 -32.10
CA SER A 626 7.90 13.72 -32.08
C SER A 626 8.53 13.96 -30.72
N ARG A 627 8.02 13.30 -29.66
CA ARG A 627 8.50 13.45 -28.28
C ARG A 627 8.98 12.12 -27.73
N PRO A 628 10.01 12.09 -26.88
CA PRO A 628 10.31 10.88 -26.12
C PRO A 628 9.14 10.55 -25.19
N GLY A 629 8.91 9.26 -24.95
CA GLY A 629 7.85 8.80 -24.08
C GLY A 629 8.02 7.34 -23.67
N ALA A 630 7.32 6.95 -22.63
CA ALA A 630 7.23 5.55 -22.22
C ALA A 630 5.82 5.01 -22.52
N GLU A 631 5.77 3.78 -23.00
CA GLU A 631 4.55 3.01 -23.20
C GLU A 631 4.55 1.81 -22.28
N ILE A 632 3.38 1.43 -21.80
CA ILE A 632 3.17 0.22 -21.02
C ILE A 632 2.49 -0.79 -21.93
N ALA A 633 3.28 -1.70 -22.47
CA ALA A 633 2.81 -2.77 -23.34
C ALA A 633 2.17 -3.87 -22.51
N GLN A 634 0.85 -4.00 -22.59
CA GLN A 634 0.04 -4.92 -21.81
C GLN A 634 -0.36 -6.13 -22.67
N VAL A 635 -0.24 -7.32 -22.12
CA VAL A 635 -0.65 -8.57 -22.76
C VAL A 635 -1.79 -9.21 -21.98
N TYR A 636 -2.90 -9.43 -22.68
CA TYR A 636 -4.08 -10.10 -22.18
C TYR A 636 -4.27 -11.45 -22.86
N ALA A 637 -4.72 -12.45 -22.11
CA ALA A 637 -5.04 -13.76 -22.63
C ALA A 637 -6.52 -14.08 -22.41
N SER A 638 -7.13 -14.70 -23.42
CA SER A 638 -8.44 -15.35 -23.32
C SER A 638 -8.24 -16.85 -23.17
N LEU A 639 -8.94 -17.47 -22.23
CA LEU A 639 -8.91 -18.90 -22.03
C LEU A 639 -10.07 -19.57 -22.81
N PRO A 640 -9.98 -20.87 -23.12
CA PRO A 640 -11.10 -21.61 -23.70
C PRO A 640 -12.35 -21.51 -22.83
N ALA A 641 -13.55 -21.50 -23.46
CA ALA A 641 -14.82 -21.39 -22.76
C ALA A 641 -15.02 -22.46 -21.65
N THR A 642 -14.36 -23.62 -21.79
CA THR A 642 -14.35 -24.69 -20.78
C THR A 642 -13.70 -24.28 -19.46
N ALA A 643 -12.86 -23.25 -19.46
CA ALA A 643 -12.24 -22.68 -18.25
C ALA A 643 -13.25 -21.89 -17.41
N GLN A 644 -14.39 -21.47 -17.99
CA GLN A 644 -15.39 -20.62 -17.32
C GLN A 644 -14.78 -19.37 -16.70
N GLU A 645 -13.85 -18.75 -17.41
CA GLU A 645 -13.15 -17.52 -17.05
C GLU A 645 -13.85 -16.31 -17.69
N PRO A 646 -13.66 -15.10 -17.13
CA PRO A 646 -13.98 -13.85 -17.81
C PRO A 646 -13.30 -13.76 -19.20
N PRO A 647 -13.81 -12.96 -20.14
CA PRO A 647 -13.36 -12.95 -21.53
C PRO A 647 -11.87 -12.79 -21.75
N LYS A 648 -11.19 -12.04 -20.89
CA LYS A 648 -9.73 -11.89 -20.91
C LYS A 648 -9.19 -11.57 -19.52
N ARG A 649 -7.88 -11.78 -19.34
CA ARG A 649 -7.14 -11.38 -18.14
C ARG A 649 -5.73 -10.91 -18.49
N LEU A 650 -5.21 -9.95 -17.71
CA LEU A 650 -3.81 -9.55 -17.80
C LEU A 650 -2.91 -10.77 -17.49
N VAL A 651 -1.86 -10.95 -18.28
CA VAL A 651 -0.89 -12.04 -18.06
C VAL A 651 0.55 -11.51 -17.97
N ALA A 652 0.86 -10.41 -18.67
CA ALA A 652 2.19 -9.80 -18.62
C ALA A 652 2.12 -8.33 -19.07
N TRP A 653 3.14 -7.55 -18.72
CA TRP A 653 3.37 -6.20 -19.23
C TRP A 653 4.84 -5.82 -19.16
N GLU A 654 5.22 -4.79 -19.92
CA GLU A 654 6.52 -4.13 -19.82
C GLU A 654 6.37 -2.63 -20.07
N LYS A 655 7.02 -1.81 -19.23
CA LYS A 655 7.15 -0.37 -19.43
C LYS A 655 8.40 -0.09 -20.25
N VAL A 656 8.21 0.52 -21.41
CA VAL A 656 9.27 0.71 -22.43
C VAL A 656 9.43 2.18 -22.77
N SER A 657 10.60 2.77 -22.50
CA SER A 657 10.93 4.14 -22.89
C SER A 657 11.55 4.14 -24.29
N LEU A 658 11.06 5.06 -25.15
CA LEU A 658 11.45 5.19 -26.55
C LEU A 658 11.67 6.65 -26.93
N ALA A 659 12.79 6.96 -27.58
CA ALA A 659 13.02 8.23 -28.26
C ALA A 659 12.10 8.35 -29.52
N PRO A 660 11.90 9.54 -30.09
CA PRO A 660 11.18 9.71 -31.32
C PRO A 660 11.77 8.86 -32.47
N GLY A 661 10.92 8.07 -33.14
CA GLY A 661 11.30 7.16 -34.19
C GLY A 661 11.98 5.85 -33.76
N GLU A 662 12.36 5.73 -32.49
CA GLU A 662 12.97 4.51 -31.92
C GLU A 662 11.99 3.35 -31.94
N LEU A 663 12.51 2.16 -32.24
CA LEU A 663 11.77 0.90 -32.15
C LEU A 663 12.54 -0.09 -31.29
N LYS A 664 11.80 -0.91 -30.55
CA LYS A 664 12.34 -2.01 -29.74
C LYS A 664 11.53 -3.29 -29.98
N GLN A 665 12.21 -4.40 -30.03
CA GLN A 665 11.57 -5.70 -29.96
C GLN A 665 11.35 -6.06 -28.48
N ILE A 666 10.10 -6.30 -28.14
CA ILE A 666 9.67 -6.68 -26.79
C ILE A 666 9.44 -8.18 -26.75
N ARG A 667 9.83 -8.79 -25.63
CA ARG A 667 9.63 -10.22 -25.37
C ARG A 667 9.15 -10.39 -23.94
N LEU A 668 7.91 -10.84 -23.78
CA LEU A 668 7.27 -11.16 -22.50
C LEU A 668 7.10 -12.68 -22.40
N ALA A 669 7.52 -13.25 -21.27
CA ALA A 669 7.45 -14.69 -20.94
C ALA A 669 6.36 -14.94 -19.89
#